data_7a60946238a8f0996e2a9c5e5949a030
#
_entry.id   7a60946238a8f0996e2a9c5e5949a030
#
_cell.length_a   1.000
_cell.length_b   1.000
_cell.length_c   1.000
_cell.angle_alpha   90.00
_cell.angle_beta   90.00
_cell.angle_gamma   90.00
#
_symmetry.space_group_name_H-M   'P 1'
#
loop_
_entity.id
_entity.type
_entity.pdbx_description
1 polymer ?
#
loop_
_entity_poly.entity_id
_entity_poly.type
_entity_poly.pdbx_seq_one_letter_code
_entity_poly.pdbx_strand_id
1 'polypeptide(L)'
;MIMKKFVSFRVLSLTLIAGCIFKTTSADADVSFIGVAAGDATTTDVIVWTRAKDEANPQPTAINVQISQDPTFNTGVTTFLAGTAGSPTDYTVKANVNGLNSGAIYYYRFQTTDGSVTSNVGKFKTAPNPTGDAPVHFAFSGDCDGLIRPYALASQVPAKNLDFFMFDGDTEYETSASIGSPAVHSTGNIPDPTVTVPTATQSQLFDDFSRKYRQQLLPVNVDGQNCLQPFFAGQGNYTAYDNHELGNKQYINGGAPAGGGVGSTTGSPPFDFATGAGVDARNSANDVTPNDGSVPFINKSGGFQTLQQVFENYQPIKERGLINAPSDPRTNGTRQLYFAQQWGRHVIFVNTDCRTYRDIRMKTAANADDTGPRADNPNRTMLGATQLAWLEQTLLDADQAGTTWKFINISDPIDEIGPIGGSLALVNPPTTAEYGTLGSITSIVTTGSTNNTRTVTVGTTVGLVVGQGVSGTGVPANTTISAINTDGATFSINNNATIATGVTLALTPAPSTYAPVTSDGGKSWMGGYRAERNALLKFIADNRIYNVVFLATDDHQNRINELLYSPNGQTGVQASYVKVPYCFEIVCGPLGATGPDLISNHSFSLVKKLADSIANAQLAANLEPIGLAGYPGLHQVRRLGDPQADALRQPVDFYSPDTFNYNVLDVGNGGKTLTVTSYGINSTVQNGFVEYDPVNNAEQALFSFKIQRHP
;
A
#
# COMPACT_ATOMS: atom_id res chain seq x y z
N MET A 1 -14.05 -106.36 -34.58
CA MET A 1 -14.71 -105.35 -33.86
C MET A 1 -13.55 -104.57 -33.12
N ILE A 2 -13.18 -103.50 -33.68
CA ILE A 2 -11.86 -102.89 -33.51
C ILE A 2 -11.94 -101.74 -32.49
N MET A 3 -11.19 -101.84 -31.38
CA MET A 3 -10.98 -100.75 -30.42
C MET A 3 -9.76 -99.93 -30.83
N LYS A 4 -9.94 -98.69 -31.14
CA LYS A 4 -8.86 -97.75 -31.37
C LYS A 4 -8.46 -97.05 -30.03
N LYS A 5 -7.20 -97.23 -29.65
CA LYS A 5 -6.57 -96.48 -28.54
C LYS A 5 -6.24 -95.07 -29.00
N PHE A 6 -6.66 -94.07 -28.24
CA PHE A 6 -6.18 -92.69 -28.37
C PHE A 6 -4.96 -92.53 -27.50
N VAL A 7 -3.86 -92.09 -28.11
CA VAL A 7 -2.65 -91.60 -27.42
C VAL A 7 -2.72 -90.09 -27.33
N SER A 8 -2.70 -89.58 -26.11
CA SER A 8 -2.71 -88.16 -25.85
C SER A 8 -1.27 -87.62 -25.80
N PHE A 9 -0.92 -86.75 -26.76
CA PHE A 9 0.31 -85.95 -26.71
C PHE A 9 0.03 -84.65 -25.94
N ARG A 10 0.69 -84.45 -24.81
CA ARG A 10 0.76 -83.16 -24.15
C ARG A 10 1.91 -82.34 -24.77
N VAL A 11 1.57 -81.26 -25.47
CA VAL A 11 2.52 -80.26 -25.93
C VAL A 11 2.70 -79.23 -24.79
N LEU A 12 3.92 -79.17 -24.27
CA LEU A 12 4.32 -78.17 -23.25
C LEU A 12 4.71 -76.92 -24.02
N SER A 13 3.83 -75.92 -24.08
CA SER A 13 4.15 -74.61 -24.64
C SER A 13 4.91 -73.75 -23.57
N LEU A 14 6.18 -73.57 -23.75
CA LEU A 14 7.00 -72.64 -22.97
C LEU A 14 6.79 -71.23 -23.55
N THR A 15 5.92 -70.45 -22.93
CA THR A 15 5.76 -69.06 -23.30
C THR A 15 6.87 -68.26 -22.61
N LEU A 16 7.87 -67.82 -23.36
CA LEU A 16 8.89 -66.84 -22.90
C LEU A 16 8.23 -65.48 -22.86
N ILE A 17 7.85 -65.00 -21.67
CA ILE A 17 7.47 -63.61 -21.45
C ILE A 17 8.79 -62.80 -21.36
N ALA A 18 9.17 -62.21 -22.49
CA ALA A 18 10.17 -61.14 -22.48
C ALA A 18 9.54 -59.90 -21.82
N GLY A 19 9.80 -59.72 -20.53
CA GLY A 19 9.47 -58.49 -19.83
C GLY A 19 10.34 -57.37 -20.40
N CYS A 20 9.79 -56.57 -21.33
CA CYS A 20 10.33 -55.26 -21.62
C CYS A 20 10.16 -54.42 -20.36
N ILE A 21 11.20 -54.35 -19.56
CA ILE A 21 11.32 -53.28 -18.57
C ILE A 21 11.53 -52.00 -19.41
N PHE A 22 10.44 -51.31 -19.72
CA PHE A 22 10.55 -49.91 -20.09
C PHE A 22 11.09 -49.20 -18.84
N LYS A 23 12.38 -48.98 -18.79
CA LYS A 23 12.93 -47.85 -18.05
C LYS A 23 12.29 -46.62 -18.69
N THR A 24 11.20 -46.17 -18.11
CA THR A 24 10.84 -44.76 -18.27
C THR A 24 12.03 -44.00 -17.71
N THR A 25 12.95 -43.59 -18.57
CA THR A 25 13.76 -42.44 -18.25
C THR A 25 12.75 -41.32 -18.06
N SER A 26 12.43 -40.98 -16.81
CA SER A 26 11.89 -39.69 -16.54
C SER A 26 12.85 -38.73 -17.25
N ALA A 27 12.37 -38.03 -18.26
CA ALA A 27 13.09 -36.86 -18.72
C ALA A 27 13.29 -36.05 -17.43
N ASP A 28 14.55 -35.81 -17.07
CA ASP A 28 14.85 -34.96 -15.92
C ASP A 28 14.08 -33.68 -16.14
N ALA A 29 13.20 -33.34 -15.17
CA ALA A 29 12.41 -32.13 -15.25
C ALA A 29 13.37 -30.97 -15.29
N ASP A 30 13.39 -30.20 -16.37
CA ASP A 30 14.24 -29.03 -16.54
C ASP A 30 13.61 -27.83 -15.79
N VAL A 31 13.41 -28.04 -14.48
CA VAL A 31 12.76 -27.07 -13.60
C VAL A 31 13.67 -25.86 -13.42
N SER A 32 13.16 -24.69 -13.69
CA SER A 32 13.80 -23.42 -13.39
C SER A 32 13.14 -22.72 -12.20
N PHE A 33 13.95 -22.10 -11.35
CA PHE A 33 13.53 -21.24 -10.26
C PHE A 33 13.75 -19.78 -10.64
N ILE A 34 12.69 -18.94 -10.58
CA ILE A 34 12.82 -17.51 -10.91
C ILE A 34 12.80 -16.62 -9.67
N GLY A 35 13.47 -17.02 -8.63
CA GLY A 35 13.66 -16.27 -7.42
C GLY A 35 13.24 -17.00 -6.18
N VAL A 36 13.67 -16.46 -5.06
CA VAL A 36 13.28 -16.87 -3.73
C VAL A 36 12.98 -15.64 -2.90
N ALA A 37 12.00 -15.71 -2.00
CA ALA A 37 11.65 -14.64 -1.09
C ALA A 37 11.27 -15.20 0.28
N ALA A 38 11.53 -14.44 1.34
CA ALA A 38 11.05 -14.73 2.68
C ALA A 38 10.25 -13.54 3.20
N GLY A 39 9.16 -13.80 3.90
CA GLY A 39 8.36 -12.71 4.46
C GLY A 39 7.51 -13.09 5.65
N ASP A 40 6.84 -12.09 6.21
CA ASP A 40 5.99 -12.23 7.39
C ASP A 40 6.68 -12.97 8.56
N ALA A 41 7.97 -12.73 8.74
CA ALA A 41 8.75 -13.36 9.79
C ALA A 41 8.23 -12.96 11.17
N THR A 42 7.94 -13.96 12.01
CA THR A 42 7.65 -13.75 13.43
C THR A 42 8.85 -14.16 14.28
N THR A 43 8.67 -14.32 15.58
CA THR A 43 9.71 -14.82 16.46
C THR A 43 10.08 -16.28 16.21
N THR A 44 9.19 -17.05 15.59
CA THR A 44 9.33 -18.53 15.51
C THR A 44 8.96 -19.12 14.15
N ASP A 45 8.49 -18.30 13.23
CA ASP A 45 8.08 -18.77 11.90
C ASP A 45 8.30 -17.71 10.80
N VAL A 46 8.27 -18.15 9.53
CA VAL A 46 8.42 -17.31 8.34
C VAL A 46 7.71 -17.98 7.16
N ILE A 47 7.21 -17.20 6.25
CA ILE A 47 6.81 -17.69 4.92
C ILE A 47 8.03 -17.60 4.00
N VAL A 48 8.35 -18.70 3.33
CA VAL A 48 9.32 -18.72 2.23
C VAL A 48 8.61 -19.06 0.92
N TRP A 49 9.06 -18.43 -0.16
CA TRP A 49 8.39 -18.42 -1.45
C TRP A 49 9.38 -18.70 -2.59
N THR A 50 8.91 -19.38 -3.60
CA THR A 50 9.57 -19.50 -4.91
C THR A 50 8.54 -19.74 -6.02
N ARG A 51 8.95 -19.54 -7.26
CA ARG A 51 8.26 -20.07 -8.45
C ARG A 51 9.16 -21.09 -9.12
N ALA A 52 8.64 -22.29 -9.35
CA ALA A 52 9.39 -23.42 -9.91
C ALA A 52 8.59 -24.05 -11.08
N LYS A 53 9.15 -23.99 -12.29
CA LYS A 53 8.46 -24.49 -13.49
C LYS A 53 9.44 -25.10 -14.47
N ASP A 54 9.07 -26.23 -15.05
CA ASP A 54 9.65 -26.72 -16.29
C ASP A 54 8.93 -26.02 -17.46
N GLU A 55 9.59 -25.06 -18.09
CA GLU A 55 8.98 -24.27 -19.17
C GLU A 55 8.78 -25.09 -20.46
N ALA A 56 9.55 -26.15 -20.66
CA ALA A 56 9.42 -27.02 -21.84
C ALA A 56 8.28 -28.05 -21.66
N ASN A 57 8.07 -28.54 -20.45
CA ASN A 57 7.04 -29.52 -20.13
C ASN A 57 6.37 -29.19 -18.79
N PRO A 58 5.48 -28.19 -18.76
CA PRO A 58 4.92 -27.65 -17.54
C PRO A 58 3.97 -28.66 -16.86
N GLN A 59 4.54 -29.49 -15.97
CA GLN A 59 3.79 -30.41 -15.11
C GLN A 59 3.85 -29.94 -13.66
N PRO A 60 2.87 -30.31 -12.82
CA PRO A 60 2.95 -30.09 -11.39
C PRO A 60 4.20 -30.77 -10.80
N THR A 61 5.04 -29.99 -10.10
CA THR A 61 6.30 -30.47 -9.55
C THR A 61 6.33 -30.29 -8.04
N ALA A 62 6.61 -31.35 -7.29
CA ALA A 62 6.79 -31.29 -5.84
C ALA A 62 8.15 -30.67 -5.52
N ILE A 63 8.14 -29.68 -4.63
CA ILE A 63 9.29 -28.87 -4.27
C ILE A 63 9.56 -28.98 -2.77
N ASN A 64 10.81 -29.28 -2.42
CA ASN A 64 11.32 -29.22 -1.07
C ASN A 64 11.91 -27.86 -0.76
N VAL A 65 11.91 -27.46 0.52
CA VAL A 65 12.70 -26.36 1.05
C VAL A 65 13.72 -26.89 2.04
N GLN A 66 14.91 -26.33 1.97
CA GLN A 66 15.98 -26.52 2.95
C GLN A 66 16.18 -25.23 3.71
N ILE A 67 16.37 -25.34 5.03
CA ILE A 67 16.65 -24.21 5.91
C ILE A 67 17.80 -24.54 6.86
N SER A 68 18.66 -23.56 7.10
CA SER A 68 19.82 -23.68 7.99
C SER A 68 20.24 -22.31 8.52
N GLN A 69 20.95 -22.27 9.65
CA GLN A 69 21.71 -21.10 10.07
C GLN A 69 23.13 -21.05 9.43
N ASP A 70 23.52 -22.13 8.76
CA ASP A 70 24.77 -22.20 8.01
C ASP A 70 24.51 -21.83 6.54
N PRO A 71 25.08 -20.73 6.01
CA PRO A 71 24.88 -20.28 4.64
C PRO A 71 25.38 -21.27 3.59
N THR A 72 26.24 -22.22 4.00
CA THR A 72 26.78 -23.26 3.10
C THR A 72 25.95 -24.54 3.08
N PHE A 73 24.97 -24.66 3.96
CA PHE A 73 24.12 -25.86 4.14
C PHE A 73 24.91 -27.15 4.43
N ASN A 74 26.07 -27.03 5.09
CA ASN A 74 26.86 -28.18 5.51
C ASN A 74 26.42 -28.72 6.89
N THR A 75 25.81 -27.88 7.72
CA THR A 75 25.37 -28.21 9.08
C THR A 75 23.98 -27.69 9.37
N GLY A 76 23.27 -28.38 10.29
CA GLY A 76 21.97 -27.91 10.81
C GLY A 76 20.89 -27.74 9.76
N VAL A 77 20.95 -28.54 8.68
CA VAL A 77 19.97 -28.43 7.59
C VAL A 77 18.71 -29.21 7.92
N THR A 78 17.58 -28.54 7.84
CA THR A 78 16.27 -29.17 7.87
C THR A 78 15.67 -29.12 6.47
N THR A 79 15.14 -30.24 5.99
CA THR A 79 14.49 -30.35 4.68
C THR A 79 13.07 -30.87 4.85
N PHE A 80 12.11 -30.24 4.19
CA PHE A 80 10.72 -30.70 4.19
C PHE A 80 10.02 -30.31 2.87
N LEU A 81 8.88 -30.94 2.59
CA LEU A 81 8.08 -30.61 1.42
C LEU A 81 7.47 -29.21 1.57
N ALA A 82 7.81 -28.31 0.67
CA ALA A 82 7.26 -26.97 0.63
C ALA A 82 5.85 -26.95 0.00
N GLY A 83 5.64 -27.77 -1.02
CA GLY A 83 4.37 -27.85 -1.75
C GLY A 83 4.55 -28.40 -3.16
N THR A 84 3.51 -28.24 -3.97
CA THR A 84 3.54 -28.59 -5.39
C THR A 84 3.36 -27.34 -6.24
N ALA A 85 4.36 -27.01 -7.02
CA ALA A 85 4.28 -25.95 -8.03
C ALA A 85 3.37 -26.40 -9.17
N GLY A 86 2.34 -25.61 -9.48
CA GLY A 86 1.37 -25.98 -10.51
C GLY A 86 0.62 -24.79 -11.10
N SER A 87 -0.08 -25.02 -12.20
CA SER A 87 -0.77 -23.95 -12.94
C SER A 87 -1.80 -23.14 -12.14
N PRO A 88 -2.51 -23.67 -11.11
CA PRO A 88 -3.46 -22.87 -10.36
C PRO A 88 -2.86 -21.67 -9.62
N THR A 89 -1.56 -21.72 -9.33
CA THR A 89 -0.81 -20.64 -8.67
C THR A 89 0.28 -20.06 -9.57
N ASP A 90 0.21 -20.26 -10.87
CA ASP A 90 1.29 -19.97 -11.82
C ASP A 90 2.65 -20.55 -11.37
N TYR A 91 2.62 -21.78 -10.85
CA TYR A 91 3.80 -22.51 -10.38
C TYR A 91 4.54 -21.88 -9.20
N THR A 92 3.90 -20.98 -8.47
CA THR A 92 4.43 -20.50 -7.18
C THR A 92 4.22 -21.53 -6.08
N VAL A 93 5.11 -21.53 -5.10
CA VAL A 93 5.06 -22.36 -3.90
C VAL A 93 5.39 -21.50 -2.69
N LYS A 94 4.57 -21.60 -1.65
CA LYS A 94 4.82 -21.01 -0.34
C LYS A 94 4.91 -22.09 0.73
N ALA A 95 5.84 -21.95 1.65
CA ALA A 95 5.95 -22.83 2.81
C ALA A 95 6.01 -22.00 4.09
N ASN A 96 5.20 -22.37 5.07
CA ASN A 96 5.32 -21.81 6.43
C ASN A 96 6.35 -22.63 7.21
N VAL A 97 7.50 -22.04 7.48
CA VAL A 97 8.60 -22.64 8.25
C VAL A 97 8.45 -22.28 9.70
N ASN A 98 8.26 -23.28 10.57
CA ASN A 98 7.99 -23.11 12.00
C ASN A 98 9.13 -23.66 12.86
N GLY A 99 9.13 -23.33 14.16
CA GLY A 99 10.08 -23.85 15.14
C GLY A 99 11.44 -23.17 15.08
N LEU A 100 11.48 -21.95 14.57
CA LEU A 100 12.68 -21.15 14.48
C LEU A 100 13.04 -20.50 15.82
N ASN A 101 14.31 -20.17 16.01
CA ASN A 101 14.78 -19.37 17.14
C ASN A 101 14.51 -17.89 16.89
N SER A 102 14.09 -17.15 17.92
CA SER A 102 13.84 -15.72 17.80
C SER A 102 15.14 -14.91 17.63
N GLY A 103 15.08 -13.85 16.85
CA GLY A 103 16.21 -12.95 16.59
C GLY A 103 17.37 -13.57 15.84
N ALA A 104 17.16 -14.71 15.18
CA ALA A 104 18.19 -15.50 14.51
C ALA A 104 18.15 -15.31 13.00
N ILE A 105 19.33 -15.36 12.39
CA ILE A 105 19.47 -15.34 10.93
C ILE A 105 19.39 -16.78 10.41
N TYR A 106 18.63 -16.95 9.35
CA TYR A 106 18.49 -18.21 8.61
C TYR A 106 18.72 -17.99 7.13
N TYR A 107 19.21 -19.07 6.51
CA TYR A 107 19.35 -19.22 5.05
C TYR A 107 18.42 -20.31 4.58
N TYR A 108 17.85 -20.15 3.39
CA TYR A 108 16.95 -21.13 2.81
C TYR A 108 17.16 -21.25 1.31
N ARG A 109 16.81 -22.40 0.75
CA ARG A 109 16.78 -22.65 -0.68
C ARG A 109 15.74 -23.70 -0.99
N PHE A 110 15.23 -23.67 -2.20
CA PHE A 110 14.32 -24.67 -2.70
C PHE A 110 15.06 -25.68 -3.60
N GLN A 111 14.53 -26.87 -3.69
CA GLN A 111 15.04 -27.90 -4.57
C GLN A 111 13.93 -28.83 -5.04
N THR A 112 14.12 -29.48 -6.20
CA THR A 112 13.30 -30.60 -6.63
C THR A 112 13.40 -31.74 -5.60
N THR A 113 12.38 -32.60 -5.52
CA THR A 113 12.36 -33.67 -4.49
C THR A 113 13.47 -34.71 -4.67
N ASP A 114 13.99 -34.86 -5.89
CA ASP A 114 15.17 -35.70 -6.21
C ASP A 114 16.51 -34.97 -5.93
N GLY A 115 16.46 -33.67 -5.65
CA GLY A 115 17.64 -32.84 -5.38
C GLY A 115 18.45 -32.48 -6.63
N SER A 116 17.98 -32.76 -7.84
CA SER A 116 18.71 -32.53 -9.08
C SER A 116 18.84 -31.04 -9.41
N VAL A 117 17.84 -30.21 -9.06
CA VAL A 117 17.86 -28.78 -9.31
C VAL A 117 17.62 -28.03 -7.99
N THR A 118 18.42 -26.98 -7.77
CA THR A 118 18.35 -26.15 -6.56
C THR A 118 18.28 -24.67 -6.92
N SER A 119 17.46 -23.92 -6.20
CA SER A 119 17.33 -22.47 -6.34
C SER A 119 18.56 -21.71 -5.82
N ASN A 120 18.58 -20.41 -6.03
CA ASN A 120 19.44 -19.50 -5.28
C ASN A 120 19.15 -19.59 -3.78
N VAL A 121 20.11 -19.14 -2.96
CA VAL A 121 19.98 -19.06 -1.51
C VAL A 121 19.36 -17.74 -1.13
N GLY A 122 18.33 -17.78 -0.30
CA GLY A 122 17.77 -16.60 0.37
C GLY A 122 18.19 -16.50 1.84
N LYS A 123 18.01 -15.33 2.42
CA LYS A 123 18.35 -15.00 3.81
C LYS A 123 17.18 -14.24 4.45
N PHE A 124 16.91 -14.51 5.72
CA PHE A 124 16.01 -13.69 6.54
C PHE A 124 16.45 -13.71 8.01
N LYS A 125 15.88 -12.81 8.80
CA LYS A 125 15.99 -12.80 10.26
C LYS A 125 14.61 -12.95 10.87
N THR A 126 14.47 -13.78 11.91
CA THR A 126 13.27 -13.86 12.73
C THR A 126 13.18 -12.66 13.65
N ALA A 127 11.96 -12.23 13.99
CA ALA A 127 11.77 -11.13 14.93
C ALA A 127 12.39 -11.47 16.30
N PRO A 128 13.05 -10.52 16.97
CA PRO A 128 13.51 -10.69 18.34
C PRO A 128 12.33 -10.87 19.29
N ASN A 129 12.60 -11.53 20.43
CA ASN A 129 11.61 -11.72 21.48
C ASN A 129 10.98 -10.36 21.91
N PRO A 130 9.66 -10.26 22.06
CA PRO A 130 8.96 -9.02 22.45
C PRO A 130 9.43 -8.39 23.78
N THR A 131 10.13 -9.14 24.63
CA THR A 131 10.70 -8.63 25.88
C THR A 131 12.17 -8.21 25.77
N GLY A 132 12.81 -8.45 24.61
CA GLY A 132 14.22 -8.17 24.37
C GLY A 132 14.50 -6.74 23.94
N ASP A 133 15.64 -6.19 24.37
CA ASP A 133 16.10 -4.83 24.03
C ASP A 133 16.96 -4.77 22.74
N ALA A 134 16.75 -5.70 21.82
CA ALA A 134 17.50 -5.71 20.57
C ALA A 134 17.26 -4.42 19.75
N PRO A 135 18.30 -3.87 19.10
CA PRO A 135 18.11 -2.82 18.11
C PRO A 135 17.37 -3.40 16.90
N VAL A 136 16.69 -2.53 16.18
CA VAL A 136 15.98 -2.90 14.94
C VAL A 136 16.48 -2.02 13.80
N HIS A 137 16.92 -2.65 12.72
CA HIS A 137 17.48 -2.03 11.53
C HIS A 137 16.69 -2.45 10.31
N PHE A 138 15.83 -1.59 9.80
CA PHE A 138 14.97 -1.92 8.68
C PHE A 138 14.90 -0.80 7.66
N ALA A 139 14.36 -1.09 6.49
CA ALA A 139 14.11 -0.07 5.48
C ALA A 139 12.73 -0.24 4.86
N PHE A 140 12.27 0.81 4.18
CA PHE A 140 11.05 0.75 3.40
C PHE A 140 11.15 1.58 2.12
N SER A 141 10.41 1.18 1.13
CA SER A 141 10.05 1.86 -0.10
C SER A 141 9.09 0.98 -0.89
N GLY A 142 8.67 1.43 -2.07
CA GLY A 142 7.79 0.70 -2.99
C GLY A 142 8.06 1.08 -4.44
N ASP A 143 7.08 0.84 -5.29
CA ASP A 143 6.99 1.37 -6.65
C ASP A 143 8.09 0.87 -7.59
N CYS A 144 7.82 -0.27 -8.24
CA CYS A 144 8.73 -0.90 -9.20
C CYS A 144 8.03 -1.10 -10.55
N ASP A 145 8.19 -0.14 -11.47
CA ASP A 145 7.71 -0.21 -12.84
C ASP A 145 8.65 -1.02 -13.72
N GLY A 146 8.12 -1.98 -14.46
CA GLY A 146 8.89 -2.80 -15.39
C GLY A 146 9.69 -2.02 -16.45
N LEU A 147 9.36 -0.75 -16.68
CA LEU A 147 10.10 0.15 -17.57
C LEU A 147 11.50 0.48 -17.04
N ILE A 148 11.69 0.48 -15.73
CA ILE A 148 12.93 0.93 -15.06
C ILE A 148 13.90 -0.22 -14.78
N ARG A 149 13.52 -1.45 -15.11
CA ARG A 149 14.41 -2.60 -14.90
C ARG A 149 15.80 -2.39 -15.52
N PRO A 150 16.89 -2.84 -14.82
CA PRO A 150 16.96 -3.84 -13.76
C PRO A 150 16.91 -3.34 -12.31
N TYR A 151 16.42 -2.19 -12.00
CA TYR A 151 16.30 -1.62 -10.65
C TYR A 151 17.64 -1.48 -9.91
N ALA A 152 18.49 -0.60 -10.43
CA ALA A 152 19.84 -0.39 -9.89
C ALA A 152 19.85 -0.07 -8.40
N LEU A 153 18.85 0.67 -7.89
CA LEU A 153 18.74 1.00 -6.47
C LEU A 153 18.38 -0.23 -5.63
N ALA A 154 17.36 -0.99 -6.03
CA ALA A 154 16.93 -2.18 -5.30
C ALA A 154 18.05 -3.22 -5.17
N SER A 155 18.93 -3.33 -6.17
CA SER A 155 20.07 -4.25 -6.15
C SER A 155 21.09 -3.94 -5.06
N GLN A 156 21.12 -2.72 -4.54
CA GLN A 156 22.08 -2.27 -3.50
C GLN A 156 21.54 -2.44 -2.07
N VAL A 157 20.23 -2.62 -1.89
CA VAL A 157 19.59 -2.80 -0.58
C VAL A 157 20.14 -3.98 0.22
N PRO A 158 20.41 -5.18 -0.35
CA PRO A 158 20.92 -6.30 0.42
C PRO A 158 22.25 -6.03 1.13
N ALA A 159 23.07 -5.11 0.62
CA ALA A 159 24.32 -4.71 1.25
C ALA A 159 24.15 -3.96 2.57
N LYS A 160 22.94 -3.45 2.86
CA LYS A 160 22.62 -2.78 4.12
C LYS A 160 22.49 -3.76 5.29
N ASN A 161 22.36 -5.06 5.04
CA ASN A 161 22.18 -6.10 6.06
C ASN A 161 21.01 -5.82 7.01
N LEU A 162 19.87 -5.50 6.44
CA LEU A 162 18.64 -5.17 7.16
C LEU A 162 18.10 -6.37 7.97
N ASP A 163 17.42 -6.08 9.05
CA ASP A 163 16.59 -7.05 9.77
C ASP A 163 15.40 -7.47 8.90
N PHE A 164 14.75 -6.51 8.24
CA PHE A 164 13.72 -6.71 7.24
C PHE A 164 13.59 -5.48 6.33
N PHE A 165 12.91 -5.67 5.22
CA PHE A 165 12.46 -4.58 4.35
C PHE A 165 10.93 -4.57 4.30
N MET A 166 10.34 -3.38 4.37
CA MET A 166 8.94 -3.18 4.07
C MET A 166 8.79 -2.74 2.62
N PHE A 167 8.19 -3.60 1.80
CA PHE A 167 7.83 -3.28 0.43
C PHE A 167 6.39 -2.77 0.42
N ASP A 168 6.24 -1.48 0.19
CA ASP A 168 4.99 -0.76 0.43
C ASP A 168 4.12 -0.62 -0.83
N GLY A 169 3.91 -1.72 -1.53
CA GLY A 169 3.03 -1.79 -2.68
C GLY A 169 3.66 -1.37 -4.00
N ASP A 170 2.84 -1.44 -5.04
CA ASP A 170 3.23 -1.25 -6.44
C ASP A 170 4.46 -2.08 -6.81
N THR A 171 4.41 -3.38 -6.41
CA THR A 171 5.45 -4.34 -6.74
C THR A 171 5.46 -4.71 -8.23
N GLU A 172 4.43 -4.34 -8.96
CA GLU A 172 4.31 -4.44 -10.40
C GLU A 172 3.49 -3.27 -10.94
N TYR A 173 3.61 -2.99 -12.23
CA TYR A 173 2.83 -1.98 -12.92
C TYR A 173 2.19 -2.60 -14.16
N GLU A 174 0.88 -2.81 -14.11
CA GLU A 174 0.11 -3.39 -15.20
C GLU A 174 0.11 -2.48 -16.43
N THR A 175 0.29 -1.18 -16.22
CA THR A 175 0.27 -0.16 -17.28
C THR A 175 1.61 0.10 -17.93
N SER A 176 2.68 -0.56 -17.50
CA SER A 176 4.00 -0.39 -18.11
C SER A 176 4.08 -1.08 -19.47
N ALA A 177 3.62 -0.36 -20.49
CA ALA A 177 3.83 -0.78 -21.85
C ALA A 177 5.31 -0.68 -22.21
N SER A 178 5.78 -1.66 -22.95
CA SER A 178 7.07 -1.59 -23.62
C SER A 178 7.14 -0.51 -24.72
N ILE A 179 6.08 0.25 -24.91
CA ILE A 179 5.96 1.24 -25.97
C ILE A 179 6.88 2.41 -25.67
N GLY A 180 7.95 2.50 -26.45
CA GLY A 180 8.89 3.61 -26.37
C GLY A 180 9.84 3.56 -25.17
N SER A 181 9.77 2.53 -24.34
CA SER A 181 10.81 2.30 -23.35
C SER A 181 12.16 2.22 -24.06
N PRO A 182 13.17 2.91 -23.57
CA PRO A 182 14.53 2.73 -24.07
C PRO A 182 14.87 1.26 -23.96
N ALA A 183 15.16 0.65 -25.07
CA ALA A 183 15.56 -0.74 -25.16
C ALA A 183 16.83 -1.06 -24.33
N VAL A 184 17.42 -0.06 -23.72
CA VAL A 184 18.64 -0.14 -22.95
C VAL A 184 18.45 -0.94 -21.67
N HIS A 185 17.28 -0.83 -21.02
CA HIS A 185 17.06 -1.47 -19.72
C HIS A 185 16.01 -2.57 -19.73
N SER A 186 15.28 -2.76 -20.83
CA SER A 186 14.12 -3.64 -20.81
C SER A 186 13.80 -4.32 -22.14
N THR A 187 14.83 -4.87 -22.81
CA THR A 187 14.57 -5.86 -23.85
C THR A 187 13.85 -7.04 -23.21
N GLY A 188 12.60 -7.25 -23.53
CA GLY A 188 11.78 -8.31 -22.92
C GLY A 188 10.73 -7.79 -21.96
N ASN A 189 10.38 -6.51 -22.01
CA ASN A 189 9.18 -6.03 -21.33
C ASN A 189 7.96 -6.83 -21.77
N ILE A 190 7.19 -7.24 -20.79
CA ILE A 190 5.90 -7.86 -21.04
C ILE A 190 4.96 -6.74 -21.45
N PRO A 191 4.28 -6.85 -22.61
CA PRO A 191 3.30 -5.86 -23.05
C PRO A 191 2.22 -5.64 -21.98
N ASP A 192 1.58 -4.51 -22.05
CA ASP A 192 0.35 -4.26 -21.29
C ASP A 192 -0.63 -5.41 -21.40
N PRO A 193 -1.53 -5.56 -20.43
CA PRO A 193 -2.56 -6.57 -20.50
C PRO A 193 -3.29 -6.54 -21.84
N THR A 194 -3.49 -7.70 -22.42
CA THR A 194 -4.11 -7.84 -23.75
C THR A 194 -5.63 -7.73 -23.72
N VAL A 195 -6.20 -7.66 -22.52
CA VAL A 195 -7.63 -7.60 -22.31
C VAL A 195 -8.11 -6.18 -22.07
N THR A 196 -9.34 -5.92 -22.48
CA THR A 196 -10.01 -4.63 -22.27
C THR A 196 -11.17 -4.78 -21.29
N VAL A 197 -11.30 -3.83 -20.38
CA VAL A 197 -12.51 -3.67 -19.57
C VAL A 197 -13.69 -3.31 -20.48
N PRO A 198 -14.87 -3.89 -20.34
CA PRO A 198 -15.35 -4.80 -19.30
C PRO A 198 -15.32 -6.30 -19.68
N THR A 199 -14.56 -6.68 -20.65
CA THR A 199 -14.62 -8.03 -21.24
C THR A 199 -13.63 -9.02 -20.64
N ALA A 200 -12.77 -8.57 -19.73
CA ALA A 200 -11.77 -9.40 -19.07
C ALA A 200 -12.44 -10.48 -18.20
N THR A 201 -12.07 -11.74 -18.43
CA THR A 201 -12.43 -12.84 -17.55
C THR A 201 -11.45 -12.95 -16.39
N GLN A 202 -11.84 -13.64 -15.31
CA GLN A 202 -10.93 -13.88 -14.19
C GLN A 202 -9.65 -14.62 -14.62
N SER A 203 -9.75 -15.56 -15.57
CA SER A 203 -8.56 -16.26 -16.09
C SER A 203 -7.61 -15.31 -16.82
N GLN A 204 -8.14 -14.38 -17.61
CA GLN A 204 -7.32 -13.40 -18.32
C GLN A 204 -6.62 -12.44 -17.33
N LEU A 205 -7.34 -11.99 -16.29
CA LEU A 205 -6.75 -11.18 -15.23
C LEU A 205 -5.64 -11.93 -14.51
N PHE A 206 -5.88 -13.18 -14.15
CA PHE A 206 -4.89 -14.05 -13.53
C PHE A 206 -3.61 -14.19 -14.38
N ASP A 207 -3.79 -14.48 -15.67
CA ASP A 207 -2.67 -14.69 -16.59
C ASP A 207 -1.87 -13.39 -16.84
N ASP A 208 -2.57 -12.27 -17.04
CA ASP A 208 -1.94 -10.99 -17.32
C ASP A 208 -1.15 -10.46 -16.12
N PHE A 209 -1.75 -10.46 -14.93
CA PHE A 209 -1.07 -10.00 -13.73
C PHE A 209 0.05 -10.95 -13.29
N SER A 210 -0.15 -12.26 -13.39
CA SER A 210 0.94 -13.22 -13.17
C SER A 210 2.14 -12.96 -14.07
N ARG A 211 1.92 -12.58 -15.34
CA ARG A 211 3.00 -12.19 -16.24
C ARG A 211 3.73 -10.93 -15.76
N LYS A 212 2.99 -9.93 -15.27
CA LYS A 212 3.57 -8.68 -14.76
C LYS A 212 4.43 -8.93 -13.52
N TYR A 213 3.97 -9.75 -12.57
CA TYR A 213 4.82 -10.14 -11.44
C TYR A 213 6.08 -10.90 -11.88
N ARG A 214 5.99 -11.81 -12.87
CA ARG A 214 7.19 -12.46 -13.42
C ARG A 214 8.15 -11.46 -14.05
N GLN A 215 7.63 -10.43 -14.70
CA GLN A 215 8.45 -9.38 -15.31
C GLN A 215 9.42 -8.76 -14.30
N GLN A 216 9.01 -8.57 -13.05
CA GLN A 216 9.83 -7.98 -12.00
C GLN A 216 11.01 -8.88 -11.59
N LEU A 217 10.87 -10.18 -11.79
CA LEU A 217 11.84 -11.20 -11.38
C LEU A 217 12.72 -11.70 -12.52
N LEU A 218 12.23 -11.68 -13.75
CA LEU A 218 12.95 -12.20 -14.90
C LEU A 218 14.18 -11.35 -15.23
N PRO A 219 15.31 -11.97 -15.64
CA PRO A 219 16.48 -11.22 -16.04
C PRO A 219 16.20 -10.36 -17.26
N VAL A 220 16.84 -9.22 -17.32
CA VAL A 220 16.90 -8.38 -18.53
C VAL A 220 18.06 -8.80 -19.42
N ASN A 221 17.94 -8.62 -20.74
CA ASN A 221 18.97 -9.09 -21.68
C ASN A 221 20.27 -8.30 -21.60
N VAL A 222 20.24 -7.11 -21.02
CA VAL A 222 21.43 -6.33 -20.78
C VAL A 222 22.05 -6.82 -19.48
N ASP A 223 23.27 -7.31 -19.53
CA ASP A 223 24.07 -7.77 -18.40
C ASP A 223 23.53 -9.00 -17.62
N GLY A 224 22.46 -9.64 -18.07
CA GLY A 224 21.89 -10.84 -17.41
C GLY A 224 21.39 -10.59 -15.98
N GLN A 225 21.06 -9.37 -15.64
CA GLN A 225 20.62 -9.00 -14.30
C GLN A 225 19.20 -9.51 -14.01
N ASN A 226 19.00 -9.99 -12.78
CA ASN A 226 17.79 -10.66 -12.33
C ASN A 226 16.80 -9.73 -11.62
N CYS A 227 16.75 -8.47 -11.97
CA CYS A 227 15.78 -7.51 -11.46
C CYS A 227 15.63 -7.57 -9.93
N LEU A 228 14.45 -7.92 -9.40
CA LEU A 228 14.21 -7.98 -7.96
C LEU A 228 14.66 -9.30 -7.29
N GLN A 229 15.17 -10.30 -8.00
CA GLN A 229 15.56 -11.57 -7.36
C GLN A 229 16.64 -11.37 -6.26
N PRO A 230 17.75 -10.65 -6.49
CA PRO A 230 18.74 -10.41 -5.44
C PRO A 230 18.18 -9.64 -4.25
N PHE A 231 17.28 -8.68 -4.52
CA PHE A 231 16.61 -7.91 -3.49
C PHE A 231 15.79 -8.80 -2.56
N PHE A 232 14.87 -9.60 -3.11
CA PHE A 232 14.00 -10.47 -2.31
C PHE A 232 14.76 -11.61 -1.61
N ALA A 233 15.85 -12.07 -2.20
CA ALA A 233 16.70 -13.10 -1.59
C ALA A 233 17.56 -12.54 -0.43
N GLY A 234 17.87 -11.24 -0.44
CA GLY A 234 18.86 -10.63 0.45
C GLY A 234 18.42 -10.39 1.87
N GLN A 235 17.13 -10.35 2.15
CA GLN A 235 16.55 -10.07 3.47
C GLN A 235 15.13 -10.64 3.59
N GLY A 236 14.59 -10.66 4.82
CA GLY A 236 13.16 -10.87 5.04
C GLY A 236 12.36 -9.65 4.62
N ASN A 237 11.14 -9.86 4.14
CA ASN A 237 10.27 -8.80 3.64
C ASN A 237 8.91 -8.83 4.34
N TYR A 238 8.32 -7.66 4.52
CA TYR A 238 6.89 -7.49 4.73
C TYR A 238 6.36 -6.75 3.51
N THR A 239 5.24 -7.19 2.96
CA THR A 239 4.74 -6.63 1.70
C THR A 239 3.30 -6.18 1.87
N ALA A 240 3.03 -4.94 1.50
CA ALA A 240 1.70 -4.42 1.24
C ALA A 240 1.40 -4.48 -0.26
N TYR A 241 0.19 -4.19 -0.66
CA TYR A 241 -0.14 -3.85 -2.04
C TYR A 241 -0.74 -2.47 -2.14
N ASP A 242 -0.66 -1.90 -3.33
CA ASP A 242 -1.21 -0.60 -3.63
C ASP A 242 -2.11 -0.64 -4.87
N ASN A 243 -2.28 0.46 -5.60
CA ASN A 243 -3.28 0.54 -6.67
C ASN A 243 -2.92 -0.28 -7.92
N HIS A 244 -1.65 -0.44 -8.24
CA HIS A 244 -1.26 -1.16 -9.45
C HIS A 244 -1.50 -2.67 -9.34
N GLU A 245 -1.33 -3.28 -8.19
CA GLU A 245 -1.72 -4.67 -7.95
C GLU A 245 -3.21 -4.94 -8.17
N LEU A 246 -4.04 -3.89 -8.07
CA LEU A 246 -5.49 -3.96 -8.27
C LEU A 246 -5.96 -3.39 -9.61
N GLY A 247 -5.04 -3.22 -10.56
CA GLY A 247 -5.37 -2.79 -11.91
C GLY A 247 -5.75 -1.32 -12.02
N ASN A 248 -4.86 -0.44 -11.63
CA ASN A 248 -5.06 1.01 -11.50
C ASN A 248 -5.86 1.67 -12.63
N LYS A 249 -5.57 1.36 -13.87
CA LYS A 249 -6.19 2.03 -15.03
C LYS A 249 -6.93 1.10 -15.97
N GLN A 250 -6.55 -0.17 -16.01
CA GLN A 250 -7.00 -1.06 -17.07
C GLN A 250 -8.26 -1.85 -16.72
N TYR A 251 -8.40 -2.29 -15.47
CA TYR A 251 -9.41 -3.28 -15.11
C TYR A 251 -10.50 -2.75 -14.19
N ILE A 252 -10.21 -1.77 -13.37
CA ILE A 252 -11.16 -1.22 -12.41
C ILE A 252 -11.58 0.19 -12.82
N ASN A 253 -11.56 0.45 -14.10
CA ASN A 253 -11.94 1.74 -14.65
C ASN A 253 -11.24 2.89 -13.93
N GLY A 254 -9.92 2.82 -13.86
CA GLY A 254 -9.11 3.72 -13.12
C GLY A 254 -8.95 3.32 -11.66
N GLY A 255 -8.95 2.00 -11.40
CA GLY A 255 -8.54 1.48 -10.12
C GLY A 255 -9.49 1.73 -8.96
N ALA A 256 -10.78 1.69 -9.20
CA ALA A 256 -11.70 1.65 -8.07
C ALA A 256 -11.71 0.24 -7.45
N PRO A 257 -11.66 0.06 -6.15
CA PRO A 257 -11.57 1.06 -5.10
C PRO A 257 -10.15 1.60 -4.95
N ALA A 258 -9.24 1.10 -5.73
CA ALA A 258 -7.82 1.36 -5.62
C ALA A 258 -7.45 2.80 -5.96
N GLY A 259 -8.25 3.54 -6.61
CA GLY A 259 -8.06 4.96 -6.68
C GLY A 259 -7.51 5.51 -7.96
N GLY A 260 -7.33 4.73 -9.00
CA GLY A 260 -6.91 5.25 -10.30
C GLY A 260 -8.01 6.00 -10.97
N GLY A 261 -8.83 6.65 -10.68
CA GLY A 261 -9.72 7.54 -11.31
C GLY A 261 -10.75 6.96 -12.13
N VAL A 262 -11.74 6.92 -12.19
CA VAL A 262 -13.01 7.00 -12.83
C VAL A 262 -14.15 6.76 -11.87
N GLY A 263 -14.41 7.70 -11.05
CA GLY A 263 -15.79 8.07 -10.96
C GLY A 263 -16.07 8.71 -12.31
N SER A 264 -16.72 8.02 -13.22
CA SER A 264 -17.17 8.64 -14.44
C SER A 264 -18.01 9.85 -14.07
N THR A 265 -17.66 11.01 -14.60
CA THR A 265 -18.50 12.20 -14.51
C THR A 265 -19.89 11.97 -15.12
N THR A 266 -20.08 10.88 -15.82
CA THR A 266 -21.31 10.47 -16.48
C THR A 266 -22.13 9.46 -15.70
N GLY A 267 -21.76 9.12 -14.47
CA GLY A 267 -22.50 8.19 -13.62
C GLY A 267 -22.47 6.73 -14.09
N SER A 268 -21.55 6.37 -14.97
CA SER A 268 -21.33 4.97 -15.30
C SER A 268 -20.51 4.32 -14.21
N PRO A 269 -21.04 3.29 -13.57
CA PRO A 269 -20.41 2.64 -12.48
C PRO A 269 -19.18 1.83 -12.91
N PRO A 270 -18.19 1.63 -12.04
CA PRO A 270 -17.14 0.67 -12.27
C PRO A 270 -17.70 -0.74 -12.44
N PHE A 271 -17.01 -1.55 -13.22
CA PHE A 271 -17.44 -2.90 -13.54
C PHE A 271 -17.08 -3.90 -12.47
N ASP A 272 -17.96 -4.86 -12.24
CA ASP A 272 -17.54 -6.18 -11.85
C ASP A 272 -17.00 -6.89 -13.10
N PHE A 273 -15.71 -7.06 -13.19
CA PHE A 273 -15.08 -7.66 -14.36
C PHE A 273 -15.52 -9.10 -14.63
N ALA A 274 -15.96 -9.84 -13.61
CA ALA A 274 -16.33 -11.23 -13.77
C ALA A 274 -17.76 -11.39 -14.22
N THR A 275 -18.66 -10.49 -13.84
CA THR A 275 -20.10 -10.64 -14.06
C THR A 275 -20.70 -9.51 -14.89
N GLY A 276 -19.98 -8.40 -15.06
CA GLY A 276 -20.48 -7.19 -15.70
C GLY A 276 -21.60 -6.51 -14.92
N ALA A 277 -21.77 -6.89 -13.66
CA ALA A 277 -22.83 -6.41 -12.79
C ALA A 277 -22.28 -6.00 -11.41
N GLY A 278 -22.99 -5.17 -10.74
CA GLY A 278 -22.75 -4.84 -9.34
C GLY A 278 -21.76 -3.71 -9.15
N VAL A 279 -22.31 -2.61 -8.75
CA VAL A 279 -21.54 -1.42 -8.45
C VAL A 279 -21.99 -0.91 -7.12
N ASP A 280 -21.03 -0.62 -6.28
CA ASP A 280 -21.27 0.17 -5.09
C ASP A 280 -21.94 1.49 -5.51
N ALA A 281 -23.16 1.74 -5.03
CA ALA A 281 -23.91 2.94 -5.35
C ALA A 281 -23.16 4.24 -5.01
N ARG A 282 -22.21 4.19 -4.07
CA ARG A 282 -21.31 5.29 -3.71
C ARG A 282 -20.22 5.57 -4.74
N ASN A 283 -20.18 4.83 -5.81
CA ASN A 283 -19.35 5.12 -6.97
C ASN A 283 -19.77 6.40 -7.69
N SER A 284 -20.97 6.89 -7.47
CA SER A 284 -21.37 8.21 -7.91
C SER A 284 -20.64 9.28 -7.13
N ALA A 285 -19.99 10.21 -7.82
CA ALA A 285 -19.35 11.36 -7.19
C ALA A 285 -20.31 12.19 -6.32
N ASN A 286 -21.60 11.99 -6.45
CA ASN A 286 -22.65 12.68 -5.71
C ASN A 286 -23.29 11.86 -4.61
N ASP A 287 -22.94 10.58 -4.47
CA ASP A 287 -23.53 9.73 -3.47
C ASP A 287 -22.78 9.86 -2.14
N VAL A 288 -23.51 10.24 -1.13
CA VAL A 288 -23.03 10.44 0.25
C VAL A 288 -23.64 9.43 1.21
N THR A 289 -24.50 8.55 0.73
CA THR A 289 -25.11 7.52 1.59
C THR A 289 -24.09 6.42 1.87
N PRO A 290 -23.96 5.96 3.13
CA PRO A 290 -23.19 4.77 3.42
C PRO A 290 -23.76 3.58 2.65
N ASN A 291 -22.88 2.77 2.04
CA ASN A 291 -23.32 1.51 1.46
C ASN A 291 -23.69 0.54 2.59
N ASP A 292 -24.94 0.16 2.62
CA ASP A 292 -25.52 -0.79 3.59
C ASP A 292 -25.42 -2.26 3.14
N GLY A 293 -24.71 -2.50 2.02
CA GLY A 293 -24.60 -3.82 1.41
C GLY A 293 -25.78 -4.21 0.52
N SER A 294 -26.72 -3.31 0.27
CA SER A 294 -27.82 -3.53 -0.71
C SER A 294 -27.28 -3.59 -2.15
N VAL A 295 -26.12 -3.00 -2.39
CA VAL A 295 -25.36 -3.07 -3.63
C VAL A 295 -24.00 -3.73 -3.34
N PRO A 296 -23.54 -4.67 -4.18
CA PRO A 296 -22.24 -5.32 -3.96
C PRO A 296 -21.08 -4.33 -3.91
N PHE A 297 -20.20 -4.51 -2.93
CA PHE A 297 -18.93 -3.80 -2.90
C PHE A 297 -17.97 -4.33 -3.96
N ILE A 298 -17.18 -3.45 -4.57
CA ILE A 298 -16.26 -3.85 -5.63
C ILE A 298 -15.22 -4.88 -5.18
N ASN A 299 -14.78 -4.81 -3.94
CA ASN A 299 -13.87 -5.80 -3.36
C ASN A 299 -14.48 -7.22 -3.20
N LYS A 300 -15.79 -7.36 -3.46
CA LYS A 300 -16.49 -8.66 -3.55
C LYS A 300 -16.56 -9.20 -4.97
N SER A 301 -16.19 -8.43 -5.97
CA SER A 301 -16.21 -8.87 -7.36
C SER A 301 -15.17 -9.96 -7.62
N GLY A 302 -15.47 -10.85 -8.55
CA GLY A 302 -14.56 -11.93 -8.93
C GLY A 302 -13.24 -11.42 -9.50
N GLY A 303 -13.29 -10.32 -10.26
CA GLY A 303 -12.08 -9.68 -10.78
C GLY A 303 -11.15 -9.18 -9.67
N PHE A 304 -11.70 -8.41 -8.73
CA PHE A 304 -10.93 -7.91 -7.59
C PHE A 304 -10.29 -9.04 -6.77
N GLN A 305 -11.08 -10.07 -6.46
CA GLN A 305 -10.59 -11.24 -5.70
C GLN A 305 -9.52 -12.02 -6.47
N THR A 306 -9.60 -12.05 -7.80
CA THR A 306 -8.56 -12.67 -8.64
C THR A 306 -7.26 -11.89 -8.54
N LEU A 307 -7.30 -10.56 -8.59
CA LEU A 307 -6.08 -9.73 -8.45
C LEU A 307 -5.44 -9.90 -7.08
N GLN A 308 -6.24 -9.90 -6.00
CA GLN A 308 -5.73 -10.22 -4.67
C GLN A 308 -5.11 -11.62 -4.59
N GLN A 309 -5.71 -12.61 -5.26
CA GLN A 309 -5.15 -13.97 -5.32
C GLN A 309 -3.80 -14.01 -6.03
N VAL A 310 -3.64 -13.26 -7.13
CA VAL A 310 -2.36 -13.17 -7.84
C VAL A 310 -1.29 -12.52 -6.95
N PHE A 311 -1.64 -11.42 -6.26
CA PHE A 311 -0.75 -10.81 -5.29
C PHE A 311 -0.31 -11.82 -4.21
N GLU A 312 -1.26 -12.52 -3.58
CA GLU A 312 -0.94 -13.55 -2.59
C GLU A 312 -0.06 -14.67 -3.16
N ASN A 313 -0.26 -15.06 -4.41
CA ASN A 313 0.57 -16.10 -5.05
C ASN A 313 2.03 -15.66 -5.21
N TYR A 314 2.26 -14.37 -5.47
CA TYR A 314 3.58 -13.85 -5.78
C TYR A 314 4.33 -13.23 -4.59
N GLN A 315 3.66 -13.01 -3.47
CA GLN A 315 4.28 -12.42 -2.28
C GLN A 315 4.49 -13.46 -1.17
N PRO A 316 5.61 -13.35 -0.42
CA PRO A 316 5.92 -14.26 0.69
C PRO A 316 5.11 -13.89 1.95
N ILE A 317 3.79 -13.81 1.84
CA ILE A 317 2.89 -13.40 2.92
C ILE A 317 2.09 -14.57 3.46
N LYS A 318 1.70 -14.48 4.74
CA LYS A 318 0.81 -15.43 5.40
C LYS A 318 -0.61 -15.31 4.87
N GLU A 319 -1.24 -16.44 4.64
CA GLU A 319 -2.69 -16.50 4.46
C GLU A 319 -3.36 -16.37 5.83
N ARG A 320 -3.97 -15.22 6.11
CA ARG A 320 -4.63 -14.92 7.38
C ARG A 320 -6.11 -15.32 7.39
N GLY A 321 -6.59 -15.89 6.29
CA GLY A 321 -7.97 -16.32 6.13
C GLY A 321 -8.93 -15.18 5.79
N LEU A 322 -10.22 -15.48 5.90
CA LEU A 322 -11.27 -14.52 5.63
C LEU A 322 -11.73 -13.85 6.93
N ILE A 323 -11.98 -12.55 6.86
CA ILE A 323 -12.44 -11.77 8.01
C ILE A 323 -13.88 -12.13 8.34
N ASN A 324 -14.15 -12.38 9.61
CA ASN A 324 -15.49 -12.59 10.14
C ASN A 324 -15.98 -11.31 10.83
N ALA A 325 -16.71 -10.49 10.11
CA ALA A 325 -17.28 -9.23 10.59
C ALA A 325 -18.75 -9.06 10.10
N PRO A 326 -19.70 -9.83 10.62
CA PRO A 326 -21.08 -9.88 10.09
C PRO A 326 -21.80 -8.53 10.08
N SER A 327 -21.41 -7.61 10.97
CA SER A 327 -21.98 -6.25 11.06
C SER A 327 -21.35 -5.27 10.05
N ASP A 328 -20.29 -5.65 9.38
CA ASP A 328 -19.61 -4.85 8.37
C ASP A 328 -19.64 -5.58 7.01
N PRO A 329 -20.67 -5.35 6.17
CA PRO A 329 -20.85 -6.06 4.92
C PRO A 329 -19.71 -5.78 3.92
N ARG A 330 -18.98 -4.67 4.05
CA ARG A 330 -17.81 -4.35 3.22
C ARG A 330 -16.67 -5.32 3.49
N THR A 331 -16.41 -5.60 4.76
CA THR A 331 -15.25 -6.34 5.23
C THR A 331 -15.52 -7.84 5.41
N ASN A 332 -16.74 -8.21 5.80
CA ASN A 332 -17.08 -9.61 6.09
C ASN A 332 -16.82 -10.54 4.91
N GLY A 333 -16.03 -11.59 5.11
CA GLY A 333 -15.71 -12.59 4.10
C GLY A 333 -14.66 -12.13 3.07
N THR A 334 -13.95 -11.03 3.30
CA THR A 334 -12.77 -10.65 2.51
C THR A 334 -11.48 -11.23 3.08
N ARG A 335 -10.44 -11.31 2.28
CA ARG A 335 -9.08 -11.67 2.76
C ARG A 335 -8.54 -10.61 3.70
N GLN A 336 -7.88 -11.06 4.77
CA GLN A 336 -7.19 -10.15 5.68
C GLN A 336 -5.73 -9.98 5.22
N LEU A 337 -5.38 -8.81 4.72
CA LEU A 337 -4.01 -8.47 4.31
C LEU A 337 -3.31 -7.55 5.31
N TYR A 338 -4.05 -6.84 6.15
CA TYR A 338 -3.49 -6.02 7.22
C TYR A 338 -3.08 -6.87 8.44
N PHE A 339 -2.01 -6.45 9.11
CA PHE A 339 -1.45 -7.17 10.26
C PHE A 339 -0.53 -6.26 11.10
N ALA A 340 -0.15 -6.75 12.28
CA ALA A 340 0.88 -6.14 13.11
C ALA A 340 1.93 -7.17 13.51
N GLN A 341 3.19 -6.73 13.61
CA GLN A 341 4.31 -7.56 14.00
C GLN A 341 5.22 -6.85 14.99
N GLN A 342 5.37 -7.43 16.16
CA GLN A 342 6.29 -6.94 17.19
C GLN A 342 7.73 -7.36 16.87
N TRP A 343 8.67 -6.40 16.93
CA TRP A 343 10.12 -6.60 16.78
C TRP A 343 10.86 -6.16 18.04
N GLY A 344 11.18 -7.12 18.91
CA GLY A 344 11.71 -6.82 20.24
C GLY A 344 10.71 -6.02 21.08
N ARG A 345 11.18 -5.41 22.16
CA ARG A 345 10.35 -4.60 23.06
C ARG A 345 9.93 -3.26 22.47
N HIS A 346 10.77 -2.69 21.60
CA HIS A 346 10.72 -1.27 21.29
C HIS A 346 10.05 -0.93 19.97
N VAL A 347 9.76 -1.90 19.11
CA VAL A 347 9.21 -1.67 17.79
C VAL A 347 7.99 -2.55 17.55
N ILE A 348 6.89 -1.92 17.18
CA ILE A 348 5.79 -2.59 16.49
C ILE A 348 5.70 -2.04 15.08
N PHE A 349 5.57 -2.94 14.13
CA PHE A 349 5.28 -2.64 12.74
C PHE A 349 3.83 -3.00 12.47
N VAL A 350 3.06 -2.07 11.93
CA VAL A 350 1.64 -2.23 11.61
C VAL A 350 1.46 -2.01 10.11
N ASN A 351 1.03 -3.03 9.41
CA ASN A 351 0.72 -2.95 7.99
C ASN A 351 -0.79 -2.77 7.79
N THR A 352 -1.20 -1.70 7.14
CA THR A 352 -2.59 -1.45 6.79
C THR A 352 -2.88 -1.83 5.34
N ASP A 353 -4.16 -1.90 5.01
CA ASP A 353 -4.68 -2.13 3.68
C ASP A 353 -5.54 -0.93 3.27
N CYS A 354 -4.95 -0.01 2.54
CA CYS A 354 -5.59 1.22 2.11
C CYS A 354 -6.41 1.06 0.82
N ARG A 355 -6.45 -0.14 0.23
CA ARG A 355 -7.06 -0.34 -1.09
C ARG A 355 -8.31 -1.22 -1.08
N THR A 356 -8.38 -2.24 -0.22
CA THR A 356 -9.51 -3.19 -0.23
C THR A 356 -10.82 -2.57 0.27
N TYR A 357 -10.76 -1.74 1.29
CA TYR A 357 -11.96 -1.31 2.02
C TYR A 357 -12.34 0.14 1.78
N ARG A 358 -11.56 0.86 0.99
CA ARG A 358 -11.82 2.28 0.75
C ARG A 358 -13.05 2.50 -0.15
N ASP A 359 -13.68 3.63 0.06
CA ASP A 359 -14.61 4.16 -0.92
C ASP A 359 -13.85 4.58 -2.18
N ILE A 360 -14.53 4.53 -3.30
CA ILE A 360 -13.91 4.99 -4.52
C ILE A 360 -13.58 6.49 -4.44
N ARG A 361 -12.58 6.85 -5.18
CA ARG A 361 -12.10 8.20 -5.39
C ARG A 361 -13.21 9.14 -5.84
N MET A 362 -13.28 10.33 -5.28
CA MET A 362 -14.23 11.35 -5.71
C MET A 362 -13.67 12.25 -6.80
N LYS A 363 -14.50 12.54 -7.77
CA LYS A 363 -14.19 13.46 -8.88
C LYS A 363 -15.18 14.60 -8.94
N THR A 364 -14.68 15.77 -9.37
CA THR A 364 -15.53 16.89 -9.77
C THR A 364 -16.20 16.63 -11.12
N ALA A 365 -17.16 17.47 -11.49
CA ALA A 365 -17.78 17.42 -12.81
C ALA A 365 -16.79 17.61 -13.98
N ALA A 366 -15.66 18.26 -13.73
CA ALA A 366 -14.56 18.43 -14.67
C ALA A 366 -13.59 17.22 -14.71
N ASN A 367 -13.91 16.13 -13.99
CA ASN A 367 -13.07 14.95 -13.82
C ASN A 367 -11.74 15.20 -13.10
N ALA A 368 -11.61 16.31 -12.40
CA ALA A 368 -10.53 16.56 -11.45
C ALA A 368 -10.85 15.93 -10.10
N ASP A 369 -9.83 15.74 -9.27
CA ASP A 369 -10.04 15.22 -7.93
C ASP A 369 -10.81 16.21 -7.07
N ASP A 370 -11.70 15.69 -6.23
CA ASP A 370 -12.52 16.51 -5.36
C ASP A 370 -11.90 16.57 -3.97
N THR A 371 -11.23 17.67 -3.71
CA THR A 371 -10.67 18.01 -2.40
C THR A 371 -11.56 18.97 -1.61
N GLY A 372 -12.78 19.20 -2.07
CA GLY A 372 -13.76 20.08 -1.44
C GLY A 372 -14.48 19.46 -0.24
N PRO A 373 -15.64 20.03 0.17
CA PRO A 373 -16.39 19.59 1.34
C PRO A 373 -16.83 18.13 1.32
N ARG A 374 -16.94 17.51 0.15
CA ARG A 374 -17.27 16.08 0.06
C ARG A 374 -16.15 15.20 0.62
N ALA A 375 -14.91 15.67 0.58
CA ALA A 375 -13.77 15.01 1.20
C ALA A 375 -13.87 14.93 2.74
N ASP A 376 -14.70 15.78 3.34
CA ASP A 376 -14.95 15.84 4.77
C ASP A 376 -16.16 15.00 5.20
N ASN A 377 -16.76 14.24 4.29
CA ASN A 377 -17.90 13.39 4.62
C ASN A 377 -17.47 12.28 5.59
N PRO A 378 -18.03 12.26 6.83
CA PRO A 378 -17.66 11.29 7.86
C PRO A 378 -18.07 9.85 7.55
N ASN A 379 -18.91 9.66 6.54
CA ASN A 379 -19.36 8.33 6.10
C ASN A 379 -18.37 7.69 5.09
N ARG A 380 -17.39 8.43 4.63
CA ARG A 380 -16.38 7.89 3.71
C ARG A 380 -15.22 7.31 4.50
N THR A 381 -14.68 6.22 3.98
CA THR A 381 -13.62 5.48 4.64
C THR A 381 -12.50 5.11 3.68
N MET A 382 -11.28 5.13 4.16
CA MET A 382 -10.08 4.57 3.54
C MET A 382 -9.86 3.13 4.02
N LEU A 383 -9.91 2.90 5.32
CA LEU A 383 -9.56 1.63 5.94
C LEU A 383 -10.75 0.69 6.14
N GLY A 384 -11.97 1.22 6.08
CA GLY A 384 -13.16 0.49 6.54
C GLY A 384 -13.25 0.42 8.07
N ALA A 385 -14.48 0.34 8.59
CA ALA A 385 -14.73 0.41 10.02
C ALA A 385 -14.02 -0.71 10.81
N THR A 386 -14.00 -1.92 10.27
CA THR A 386 -13.38 -3.08 10.94
C THR A 386 -11.87 -2.93 11.07
N GLN A 387 -11.18 -2.52 10.00
CA GLN A 387 -9.72 -2.34 10.05
C GLN A 387 -9.35 -1.12 10.88
N LEU A 388 -10.07 -0.01 10.78
CA LEU A 388 -9.81 1.19 11.60
C LEU A 388 -9.89 0.86 13.09
N ALA A 389 -10.95 0.18 13.52
CA ALA A 389 -11.08 -0.24 14.92
C ALA A 389 -9.96 -1.20 15.37
N TRP A 390 -9.53 -2.10 14.48
CA TRP A 390 -8.39 -2.97 14.74
C TRP A 390 -7.08 -2.18 14.87
N LEU A 391 -6.85 -1.19 14.01
CA LEU A 391 -5.66 -0.34 14.06
C LEU A 391 -5.61 0.46 15.38
N GLU A 392 -6.72 1.10 15.72
CA GLU A 392 -6.85 1.87 16.97
C GLU A 392 -6.56 0.98 18.20
N GLN A 393 -7.15 -0.22 18.26
CA GLN A 393 -6.90 -1.17 19.35
C GLN A 393 -5.44 -1.64 19.36
N THR A 394 -4.85 -1.93 18.20
CA THR A 394 -3.44 -2.34 18.10
C THR A 394 -2.50 -1.27 18.65
N LEU A 395 -2.78 0.00 18.37
CA LEU A 395 -1.99 1.11 18.88
C LEU A 395 -2.12 1.27 20.39
N LEU A 396 -3.33 1.11 20.94
CA LEU A 396 -3.55 1.11 22.40
C LEU A 396 -2.83 -0.03 23.07
N ASP A 397 -2.93 -1.24 22.55
CA ASP A 397 -2.29 -2.43 23.11
C ASP A 397 -0.77 -2.28 23.09
N ALA A 398 -0.21 -1.75 22.00
CA ALA A 398 1.22 -1.48 21.89
C ALA A 398 1.70 -0.42 22.90
N ASP A 399 0.92 0.63 23.08
CA ASP A 399 1.24 1.70 24.04
C ASP A 399 1.17 1.19 25.48
N GLN A 400 0.13 0.45 25.84
CA GLN A 400 -0.03 -0.20 27.15
C GLN A 400 1.06 -1.23 27.45
N ALA A 401 1.55 -1.95 26.43
CA ALA A 401 2.68 -2.86 26.52
C ALA A 401 4.03 -2.14 26.68
N GLY A 402 4.07 -0.82 26.56
CA GLY A 402 5.28 0.00 26.62
C GLY A 402 6.16 -0.10 25.36
N THR A 403 5.57 -0.46 24.22
CA THR A 403 6.28 -0.44 22.94
C THR A 403 6.62 1.00 22.57
N THR A 404 7.91 1.26 22.36
CA THR A 404 8.41 2.63 22.20
C THR A 404 8.00 3.25 20.87
N TRP A 405 8.27 2.58 19.75
CA TRP A 405 8.03 3.08 18.40
C TRP A 405 6.93 2.28 17.71
N LYS A 406 5.96 3.00 17.14
CA LYS A 406 4.84 2.45 16.37
C LYS A 406 5.01 2.92 14.92
N PHE A 407 5.45 2.02 14.04
CA PHE A 407 5.56 2.28 12.61
C PHE A 407 4.31 1.77 11.92
N ILE A 408 3.57 2.68 11.28
CA ILE A 408 2.31 2.37 10.59
C ILE A 408 2.54 2.52 9.11
N ASN A 409 2.56 1.41 8.41
CA ASN A 409 2.59 1.39 6.96
C ASN A 409 1.20 1.70 6.39
N ILE A 410 1.14 2.67 5.49
CA ILE A 410 -0.11 3.29 5.03
C ILE A 410 0.03 3.67 3.56
N SER A 411 0.29 2.80 2.68
CA SER A 411 0.69 3.01 1.27
C SER A 411 0.40 4.41 0.66
N ASP A 412 -0.78 4.96 0.90
CA ASP A 412 -1.12 6.35 0.52
C ASP A 412 -0.68 7.37 1.57
N PRO A 413 -0.02 8.47 1.21
CA PRO A 413 0.35 9.52 2.15
C PRO A 413 -0.81 10.07 2.96
N ILE A 414 -0.61 10.20 4.28
CA ILE A 414 -1.63 10.71 5.21
C ILE A 414 -1.53 12.23 5.40
N ASP A 415 -0.47 12.84 4.94
CA ASP A 415 -0.33 14.31 4.95
C ASP A 415 -1.30 15.00 3.97
N GLU A 416 -1.43 16.30 4.10
CA GLU A 416 -2.23 17.11 3.19
C GLU A 416 -1.36 17.85 2.14
N ILE A 417 -0.20 17.32 1.81
CA ILE A 417 0.68 17.89 0.78
C ILE A 417 0.33 17.37 -0.60
N GLY A 418 0.11 16.08 -0.73
CA GLY A 418 -0.12 15.39 -1.99
C GLY A 418 1.12 15.34 -2.89
N PRO A 419 1.07 14.63 -4.02
CA PRO A 419 2.19 14.52 -4.94
C PRO A 419 2.53 15.88 -5.54
N ILE A 420 3.79 16.24 -5.45
CA ILE A 420 4.33 17.47 -6.00
C ILE A 420 4.84 17.15 -7.41
N GLY A 421 3.92 16.96 -8.34
CA GLY A 421 4.26 16.76 -9.74
C GLY A 421 4.74 18.02 -10.43
N GLY A 422 5.21 17.91 -11.66
CA GLY A 422 5.87 18.95 -12.49
C GLY A 422 5.09 20.24 -12.71
N SER A 423 3.92 20.37 -12.19
CA SER A 423 3.25 21.63 -11.96
C SER A 423 2.81 21.68 -10.50
N LEU A 424 3.36 22.59 -9.73
CA LEU A 424 2.75 23.10 -8.51
C LEU A 424 1.41 23.76 -8.87
N ALA A 425 0.51 23.00 -9.47
CA ALA A 425 -0.85 23.41 -9.66
C ALA A 425 -1.53 23.27 -8.32
N LEU A 426 -1.41 24.31 -7.51
CA LEU A 426 -2.34 24.54 -6.43
C LEU A 426 -3.73 24.39 -7.03
N VAL A 427 -4.42 23.35 -6.67
CA VAL A 427 -5.79 23.12 -7.15
C VAL A 427 -6.62 24.26 -6.58
N ASN A 428 -7.15 25.09 -7.44
CA ASN A 428 -8.16 26.07 -7.01
C ASN A 428 -9.29 25.27 -6.34
N PRO A 429 -9.78 25.73 -5.19
CA PRO A 429 -10.92 25.09 -4.56
C PRO A 429 -12.03 24.96 -5.60
N PRO A 430 -12.69 23.80 -5.70
CA PRO A 430 -13.76 23.61 -6.64
C PRO A 430 -14.83 24.69 -6.46
N THR A 431 -15.40 25.14 -7.54
CA THR A 431 -16.49 26.10 -7.49
C THR A 431 -17.74 25.45 -6.91
N THR A 432 -18.67 26.24 -6.38
CA THR A 432 -19.97 25.73 -5.88
C THR A 432 -20.72 24.85 -6.87
N ALA A 433 -20.49 25.03 -8.17
CA ALA A 433 -21.06 24.19 -9.23
C ALA A 433 -20.44 22.80 -9.30
N GLU A 434 -19.24 22.60 -8.80
CA GLU A 434 -18.51 21.31 -8.84
C GLU A 434 -18.84 20.39 -7.67
N TYR A 435 -19.50 20.88 -6.62
CA TYR A 435 -19.95 20.07 -5.49
C TYR A 435 -21.14 19.17 -5.80
N GLY A 436 -21.65 19.21 -7.02
CA GLY A 436 -22.82 18.42 -7.40
C GLY A 436 -24.04 18.74 -6.50
N THR A 437 -24.76 17.72 -6.08
CA THR A 437 -25.89 17.89 -5.18
C THR A 437 -25.50 18.07 -3.71
N LEU A 438 -24.24 17.81 -3.33
CA LEU A 438 -23.75 18.03 -1.99
C LEU A 438 -23.56 19.51 -1.70
N GLY A 439 -24.20 19.99 -0.62
CA GLY A 439 -24.23 21.42 -0.32
C GLY A 439 -25.13 22.24 -1.22
N SER A 440 -25.80 21.63 -2.19
CA SER A 440 -26.80 22.29 -3.04
C SER A 440 -28.19 22.28 -2.41
N ILE A 441 -28.39 21.56 -1.32
CA ILE A 441 -29.62 21.62 -0.56
C ILE A 441 -29.72 23.02 0.03
N THR A 442 -30.72 23.74 -0.41
CA THR A 442 -30.99 25.14 0.03
C THR A 442 -31.93 25.22 1.20
N SER A 443 -32.59 24.13 1.55
CA SER A 443 -33.49 24.08 2.70
C SER A 443 -33.69 22.66 3.22
N ILE A 444 -33.93 22.53 4.52
CA ILE A 444 -34.24 21.26 5.19
C ILE A 444 -35.29 21.49 6.28
N VAL A 445 -36.14 20.48 6.50
CA VAL A 445 -37.19 20.57 7.51
C VAL A 445 -36.79 19.75 8.74
N THR A 446 -36.93 20.36 9.92
CA THR A 446 -36.69 19.68 11.19
C THR A 446 -37.79 18.67 11.50
N THR A 447 -37.43 17.45 11.91
CA THR A 447 -38.33 16.39 12.33
C THR A 447 -38.38 16.21 13.85
N GLY A 448 -37.46 16.86 14.57
CA GLY A 448 -37.43 16.92 16.02
C GLY A 448 -37.15 18.35 16.51
N SER A 449 -37.50 18.64 17.77
CA SER A 449 -37.19 19.95 18.37
C SER A 449 -35.79 20.01 18.92
N THR A 450 -35.15 21.17 18.77
CA THR A 450 -33.86 21.53 19.38
C THR A 450 -34.11 22.53 20.50
N ASN A 451 -33.62 22.30 21.70
CA ASN A 451 -33.84 23.20 22.83
C ASN A 451 -32.53 23.59 23.50
N ASN A 452 -32.05 24.77 23.16
CA ASN A 452 -30.75 25.32 23.60
C ASN A 452 -29.59 24.35 23.47
N THR A 453 -29.56 23.59 22.37
CA THR A 453 -28.52 22.61 22.05
C THR A 453 -27.97 22.83 20.63
N ARG A 454 -26.92 22.13 20.29
CA ARG A 454 -26.32 22.20 18.96
C ARG A 454 -26.80 21.10 18.01
N THR A 455 -27.54 20.13 18.46
CA THR A 455 -27.99 19.01 17.64
C THR A 455 -29.35 19.33 17.00
N VAL A 456 -29.40 19.25 15.69
CA VAL A 456 -30.62 19.47 14.89
C VAL A 456 -31.07 18.13 14.31
N THR A 457 -32.35 17.78 14.50
CA THR A 457 -32.92 16.53 14.00
C THR A 457 -33.73 16.77 12.73
N VAL A 458 -33.46 15.99 11.68
CA VAL A 458 -34.07 16.09 10.36
C VAL A 458 -34.46 14.70 9.84
N GLY A 459 -35.18 14.63 8.73
CA GLY A 459 -35.59 13.36 8.14
C GLY A 459 -34.40 12.60 7.48
N THR A 460 -33.44 13.34 6.99
CA THR A 460 -32.17 12.80 6.42
C THR A 460 -31.13 13.89 6.40
N THR A 461 -29.88 13.50 6.61
CA THR A 461 -28.71 14.39 6.47
C THR A 461 -28.05 14.29 5.09
N VAL A 462 -28.59 13.45 4.20
CA VAL A 462 -28.08 13.30 2.82
C VAL A 462 -28.08 14.64 2.11
N GLY A 463 -26.95 15.00 1.53
CA GLY A 463 -26.75 16.25 0.79
C GLY A 463 -26.36 17.45 1.65
N LEU A 464 -26.26 17.31 2.98
CA LEU A 464 -25.66 18.31 3.85
C LEU A 464 -24.15 18.25 3.82
N VAL A 465 -23.49 19.38 4.02
CA VAL A 465 -22.03 19.46 4.21
C VAL A 465 -21.68 20.36 5.40
N VAL A 466 -20.61 20.02 6.07
CA VAL A 466 -20.04 20.85 7.13
C VAL A 466 -19.65 22.22 6.55
N GLY A 467 -19.90 23.28 7.32
CA GLY A 467 -19.66 24.65 6.90
C GLY A 467 -20.80 25.35 6.20
N GLN A 468 -21.88 24.62 5.79
CA GLN A 468 -23.09 25.31 5.29
C GLN A 468 -23.65 26.25 6.35
N GLY A 469 -24.00 27.45 5.93
CA GLY A 469 -24.73 28.38 6.79
C GLY A 469 -26.12 27.88 7.04
N VAL A 470 -26.60 28.00 8.27
CA VAL A 470 -27.94 27.60 8.72
C VAL A 470 -28.70 28.82 9.24
N SER A 471 -29.86 29.06 8.69
CA SER A 471 -30.73 30.15 9.16
C SER A 471 -32.20 29.72 9.20
N GLY A 472 -32.95 30.34 10.05
CA GLY A 472 -34.38 30.06 10.24
C GLY A 472 -34.87 30.44 11.63
N THR A 473 -36.16 30.20 11.88
CA THR A 473 -36.74 30.53 13.18
C THR A 473 -36.09 29.73 14.30
N GLY A 474 -35.52 30.43 15.29
CA GLY A 474 -34.88 29.81 16.44
C GLY A 474 -33.38 29.51 16.24
N VAL A 475 -32.81 29.85 15.08
CA VAL A 475 -31.38 29.71 14.78
C VAL A 475 -30.67 31.06 14.98
N PRO A 476 -29.60 31.13 15.80
CA PRO A 476 -28.81 32.35 15.95
C PRO A 476 -28.14 32.78 14.62
N ALA A 477 -27.81 34.06 14.51
CA ALA A 477 -27.04 34.55 13.37
C ALA A 477 -25.64 33.89 13.32
N ASN A 478 -25.07 33.79 12.11
CA ASN A 478 -23.76 33.19 11.86
C ASN A 478 -23.64 31.71 12.32
N THR A 479 -24.76 30.99 12.23
CA THR A 479 -24.79 29.56 12.52
C THR A 479 -24.40 28.78 11.28
N THR A 480 -23.51 27.80 11.46
CA THR A 480 -23.06 26.86 10.42
C THR A 480 -23.18 25.42 10.90
N ILE A 481 -23.27 24.48 9.95
CA ILE A 481 -23.13 23.06 10.26
C ILE A 481 -21.69 22.80 10.71
N SER A 482 -21.53 22.25 11.89
CA SER A 482 -20.22 21.94 12.50
C SER A 482 -19.87 20.45 12.42
N ALA A 483 -20.87 19.57 12.31
CA ALA A 483 -20.70 18.14 12.11
C ALA A 483 -21.98 17.54 11.52
N ILE A 484 -21.84 16.46 10.76
CA ILE A 484 -22.93 15.59 10.32
C ILE A 484 -22.82 14.30 11.12
N ASN A 485 -23.84 13.95 11.86
CA ASN A 485 -23.77 12.79 12.74
C ASN A 485 -24.00 11.49 11.95
N THR A 486 -23.41 10.42 12.44
CA THR A 486 -23.43 9.10 11.76
C THR A 486 -24.79 8.40 11.78
N ASP A 487 -25.78 8.96 12.49
CA ASP A 487 -27.15 8.42 12.56
C ASP A 487 -27.99 8.69 11.28
N GLY A 488 -27.45 9.47 10.34
CA GLY A 488 -28.13 9.85 9.10
C GLY A 488 -29.36 10.75 9.27
N ALA A 489 -29.68 11.15 10.52
CA ALA A 489 -30.88 11.87 10.88
C ALA A 489 -30.64 13.15 11.72
N THR A 490 -29.39 13.36 12.18
CA THR A 490 -29.02 14.55 12.93
C THR A 490 -27.75 15.20 12.41
N PHE A 491 -27.63 16.51 12.59
CA PHE A 491 -26.40 17.25 12.38
C PHE A 491 -26.16 18.24 13.52
N SER A 492 -24.91 18.61 13.72
CA SER A 492 -24.52 19.59 14.74
C SER A 492 -24.28 20.95 14.12
N ILE A 493 -24.58 22.00 14.86
CA ILE A 493 -24.32 23.41 14.50
C ILE A 493 -23.36 24.06 15.52
N ASN A 494 -22.65 25.09 15.09
CA ASN A 494 -21.68 25.77 15.93
C ASN A 494 -22.26 26.60 17.08
N ASN A 495 -23.56 26.97 17.00
CA ASN A 495 -24.25 27.77 18.02
C ASN A 495 -25.41 26.95 18.65
N ASN A 496 -25.67 27.18 19.93
CA ASN A 496 -26.89 26.61 20.54
C ASN A 496 -28.11 27.27 19.92
N ALA A 497 -29.13 26.47 19.57
CA ALA A 497 -30.35 26.93 18.95
C ALA A 497 -31.58 26.37 19.69
N THR A 498 -32.73 27.04 19.53
CA THR A 498 -34.03 26.56 20.01
C THR A 498 -34.98 26.53 18.82
N ILE A 499 -35.14 25.39 18.21
CA ILE A 499 -35.84 25.19 16.94
C ILE A 499 -37.00 24.20 17.19
N ALA A 500 -38.21 24.57 16.78
CA ALA A 500 -39.36 23.67 16.86
C ALA A 500 -39.32 22.59 15.75
N THR A 501 -40.02 21.50 15.95
CA THR A 501 -40.28 20.50 14.90
C THR A 501 -41.06 21.14 13.76
N GLY A 502 -40.77 20.77 12.51
CA GLY A 502 -41.44 21.25 11.30
C GLY A 502 -40.95 22.62 10.82
N VAL A 503 -39.88 23.17 11.38
CA VAL A 503 -39.32 24.43 10.91
C VAL A 503 -38.46 24.13 9.64
N THR A 504 -38.71 24.90 8.59
CA THR A 504 -37.86 24.92 7.42
C THR A 504 -36.65 25.80 7.71
N LEU A 505 -35.47 25.19 7.69
CA LEU A 505 -34.18 25.88 7.79
C LEU A 505 -33.68 26.18 6.36
N ALA A 506 -33.27 27.42 6.15
CA ALA A 506 -32.56 27.77 4.92
C ALA A 506 -31.05 27.49 5.09
N LEU A 507 -30.49 26.87 4.07
CA LEU A 507 -29.06 26.50 4.00
C LEU A 507 -28.38 27.36 2.94
N THR A 508 -27.23 27.92 3.28
CA THR A 508 -26.36 28.59 2.32
C THR A 508 -25.16 27.70 2.03
N PRO A 509 -24.58 27.78 0.82
CA PRO A 509 -23.39 27.03 0.50
C PRO A 509 -22.29 27.21 1.55
N ALA A 510 -21.55 26.17 1.82
CA ALA A 510 -20.36 26.26 2.65
C ALA A 510 -19.37 27.26 2.03
N PRO A 511 -18.70 28.10 2.81
CA PRO A 511 -17.65 28.93 2.26
C PRO A 511 -16.58 28.04 1.59
N SER A 512 -16.16 28.38 0.40
CA SER A 512 -15.05 27.72 -0.31
C SER A 512 -13.69 28.14 0.28
N THR A 513 -13.47 27.90 1.55
CA THR A 513 -12.23 28.26 2.25
C THR A 513 -11.29 27.08 2.39
N TYR A 514 -11.23 26.24 1.38
CA TYR A 514 -10.18 25.23 1.34
C TYR A 514 -8.89 25.86 0.89
N ALA A 515 -7.84 25.62 1.68
CA ALA A 515 -6.50 25.94 1.24
C ALA A 515 -6.22 25.21 -0.08
N PRO A 516 -5.48 25.85 -0.97
CA PRO A 516 -5.03 25.18 -2.17
C PRO A 516 -4.17 23.98 -1.76
N VAL A 517 -4.64 22.79 -2.07
CA VAL A 517 -3.91 21.55 -1.92
C VAL A 517 -3.37 21.14 -3.26
N THR A 518 -2.19 20.59 -3.26
CA THR A 518 -1.67 19.93 -4.44
C THR A 518 -2.56 18.73 -4.78
N SER A 519 -2.81 18.51 -6.06
CA SER A 519 -3.62 17.36 -6.48
C SER A 519 -2.78 16.10 -6.37
N ASP A 520 -3.17 15.21 -5.48
CA ASP A 520 -2.61 13.84 -5.41
C ASP A 520 -3.31 12.88 -6.38
N GLY A 521 -4.09 13.40 -7.28
CA GLY A 521 -4.95 12.58 -8.10
C GLY A 521 -6.11 11.94 -7.33
N GLY A 522 -6.41 12.39 -6.08
CA GLY A 522 -7.46 11.85 -5.23
C GLY A 522 -7.19 10.46 -4.70
N LYS A 523 -5.97 9.99 -4.75
CA LYS A 523 -5.56 8.67 -4.30
C LYS A 523 -5.34 8.66 -2.80
N SER A 524 -4.72 9.68 -2.24
CA SER A 524 -4.39 9.80 -0.83
C SER A 524 -5.62 10.12 0.04
N TRP A 525 -5.40 10.21 1.32
CA TRP A 525 -6.42 10.53 2.33
C TRP A 525 -7.13 11.86 2.08
N MET A 526 -6.46 12.80 1.47
CA MET A 526 -7.05 14.08 1.10
C MET A 526 -8.13 13.98 0.02
N GLY A 527 -8.02 13.00 -0.85
CA GLY A 527 -8.91 12.80 -1.99
C GLY A 527 -10.29 12.24 -1.64
N GLY A 528 -10.76 12.45 -0.42
CA GLY A 528 -12.11 12.07 -0.04
C GLY A 528 -12.23 11.36 1.30
N TYR A 529 -11.16 11.35 2.11
CA TYR A 529 -11.13 10.58 3.37
C TYR A 529 -10.63 11.41 4.55
N ARG A 530 -10.67 12.75 4.46
CA ARG A 530 -10.16 13.65 5.50
C ARG A 530 -10.85 13.48 6.85
N ALA A 531 -12.12 13.10 6.87
CA ALA A 531 -12.86 12.86 8.11
C ALA A 531 -12.28 11.65 8.87
N GLU A 532 -12.03 10.53 8.19
CA GLU A 532 -11.42 9.35 8.81
C GLU A 532 -9.97 9.60 9.17
N ARG A 533 -9.19 10.24 8.30
CA ARG A 533 -7.84 10.72 8.61
C ARG A 533 -7.81 11.49 9.94
N ASN A 534 -8.67 12.49 10.03
CA ASN A 534 -8.73 13.32 11.23
C ASN A 534 -9.17 12.50 12.47
N ALA A 535 -10.07 11.55 12.31
CA ALA A 535 -10.48 10.67 13.40
C ALA A 535 -9.31 9.83 13.93
N LEU A 536 -8.54 9.23 13.03
CA LEU A 536 -7.34 8.46 13.39
C LEU A 536 -6.28 9.32 14.08
N LEU A 537 -5.94 10.46 13.52
CA LEU A 537 -4.94 11.36 14.10
C LEU A 537 -5.40 11.93 15.44
N LYS A 538 -6.68 12.27 15.56
CA LYS A 538 -7.30 12.69 16.83
C LYS A 538 -7.27 11.57 17.86
N PHE A 539 -7.56 10.33 17.47
CA PHE A 539 -7.49 9.16 18.36
C PHE A 539 -6.08 9.00 18.95
N ILE A 540 -5.04 9.10 18.12
CA ILE A 540 -3.63 9.04 18.53
C ILE A 540 -3.33 10.16 19.55
N ALA A 541 -3.76 11.38 19.25
CA ALA A 541 -3.50 12.54 20.11
C ALA A 541 -4.25 12.46 21.44
N ASP A 542 -5.55 12.15 21.43
CA ASP A 542 -6.40 12.08 22.61
C ASP A 542 -5.97 10.97 23.58
N ASN A 543 -5.53 9.83 23.05
CA ASN A 543 -5.04 8.71 23.84
C ASN A 543 -3.56 8.85 24.21
N ARG A 544 -2.88 9.93 23.79
CA ARG A 544 -1.47 10.20 24.07
C ARG A 544 -0.54 9.08 23.61
N ILE A 545 -0.84 8.50 22.45
CA ILE A 545 0.00 7.48 21.84
C ILE A 545 1.17 8.19 21.16
N TYR A 546 2.37 8.04 21.71
CA TYR A 546 3.56 8.77 21.26
C TYR A 546 4.50 7.91 20.41
N ASN A 547 5.45 8.57 19.74
CA ASN A 547 6.45 7.96 18.88
C ASN A 547 5.81 7.14 17.75
N VAL A 548 4.82 7.73 17.10
CA VAL A 548 4.12 7.17 15.95
C VAL A 548 4.76 7.70 14.67
N VAL A 549 5.10 6.82 13.77
CA VAL A 549 5.68 7.16 12.46
C VAL A 549 4.87 6.49 11.38
N PHE A 550 4.25 7.30 10.52
CA PHE A 550 3.60 6.80 9.31
C PHE A 550 4.64 6.62 8.21
N LEU A 551 4.52 5.52 7.48
CA LEU A 551 5.37 5.17 6.34
C LEU A 551 4.46 5.08 5.10
N ALA A 552 4.78 5.83 4.06
CA ALA A 552 3.99 5.88 2.83
C ALA A 552 4.86 5.93 1.57
N THR A 553 4.27 5.50 0.45
CA THR A 553 4.86 5.57 -0.90
C THR A 553 3.89 6.26 -1.88
N ASP A 554 3.64 5.74 -3.06
CA ASP A 554 2.70 6.20 -4.11
C ASP A 554 3.04 7.58 -4.74
N ASP A 555 3.57 8.53 -3.98
CA ASP A 555 3.87 9.90 -4.47
C ASP A 555 5.20 10.03 -5.22
N HIS A 556 6.01 8.99 -5.30
CA HIS A 556 7.28 8.92 -6.01
C HIS A 556 8.27 10.05 -5.67
N GLN A 557 8.32 10.46 -4.41
CA GLN A 557 9.25 11.45 -3.89
C GLN A 557 9.60 11.13 -2.44
N ASN A 558 10.63 11.78 -1.92
CA ASN A 558 10.97 11.63 -0.51
C ASN A 558 10.73 12.96 0.23
N ARG A 559 9.82 12.93 1.20
CA ARG A 559 9.56 14.04 2.11
C ARG A 559 9.23 13.54 3.50
N ILE A 560 9.55 14.34 4.49
CA ILE A 560 9.22 14.08 5.88
C ILE A 560 8.54 15.31 6.45
N ASN A 561 7.44 15.11 7.18
CA ASN A 561 6.65 16.19 7.75
C ASN A 561 5.93 15.75 9.03
N GLU A 562 5.69 16.72 9.92
CA GLU A 562 4.78 16.53 11.06
C GLU A 562 3.34 16.47 10.56
N LEU A 563 2.47 15.83 11.34
CA LEU A 563 1.05 15.70 11.00
C LEU A 563 0.19 16.61 11.86
N LEU A 564 -0.83 17.19 11.23
CA LEU A 564 -1.79 18.08 11.86
C LEU A 564 -3.20 17.46 11.83
N TYR A 565 -4.02 17.82 12.81
CA TYR A 565 -5.41 17.38 12.88
C TYR A 565 -6.29 18.49 13.47
N SER A 566 -7.60 18.39 13.24
CA SER A 566 -8.59 19.26 13.87
C SER A 566 -9.10 18.64 15.18
N PRO A 567 -8.81 19.21 16.36
CA PRO A 567 -9.31 18.69 17.63
C PRO A 567 -10.85 18.71 17.72
N ASN A 568 -11.48 19.60 16.96
CA ASN A 568 -12.92 19.81 16.95
C ASN A 568 -13.64 19.02 15.84
N GLY A 569 -12.92 18.20 15.06
CA GLY A 569 -13.47 17.47 13.93
C GLY A 569 -13.85 18.34 12.72
N GLN A 570 -13.35 19.57 12.65
CA GLN A 570 -13.64 20.51 11.56
C GLN A 570 -12.57 20.38 10.48
N THR A 571 -12.59 19.31 9.73
CA THR A 571 -11.57 18.94 8.76
C THR A 571 -11.43 19.91 7.57
N GLY A 572 -12.50 20.64 7.25
CA GLY A 572 -12.45 21.71 6.25
C GLY A 572 -12.02 23.09 6.78
N VAL A 573 -11.59 23.20 8.04
CA VAL A 573 -11.19 24.47 8.68
C VAL A 573 -9.76 24.35 9.19
N GLN A 574 -8.80 24.47 8.28
CA GLN A 574 -7.37 24.31 8.56
C GLN A 574 -6.87 25.24 9.68
N ALA A 575 -7.47 26.43 9.82
CA ALA A 575 -7.14 27.34 10.93
C ALA A 575 -7.35 26.72 12.33
N SER A 576 -8.10 25.61 12.43
CA SER A 576 -8.29 24.86 13.68
C SER A 576 -7.25 23.76 13.92
N TYR A 577 -6.40 23.49 12.92
CA TYR A 577 -5.46 22.39 12.98
C TYR A 577 -4.34 22.63 13.99
N VAL A 578 -4.00 21.55 14.69
CA VAL A 578 -2.89 21.50 15.66
C VAL A 578 -2.03 20.27 15.39
N LYS A 579 -0.78 20.31 15.79
CA LYS A 579 0.14 19.18 15.62
C LYS A 579 -0.30 17.95 16.43
N VAL A 580 -0.18 16.78 15.83
CA VAL A 580 -0.27 15.50 16.56
C VAL A 580 1.03 15.33 17.34
N PRO A 581 0.98 15.21 18.69
CA PRO A 581 2.21 15.15 19.48
C PRO A 581 3.05 13.91 19.18
N TYR A 582 4.34 14.07 18.95
CA TYR A 582 5.31 12.99 18.69
C TYR A 582 4.85 12.02 17.57
N CYS A 583 4.28 12.59 16.53
CA CYS A 583 3.83 11.88 15.33
C CYS A 583 4.35 12.60 14.08
N PHE A 584 4.82 11.83 13.12
CA PHE A 584 5.27 12.36 11.84
C PHE A 584 5.13 11.29 10.75
N GLU A 585 5.26 11.70 9.51
CA GLU A 585 5.22 10.85 8.34
C GLU A 585 6.53 10.89 7.57
N ILE A 586 6.87 9.77 6.97
CA ILE A 586 7.91 9.63 5.96
C ILE A 586 7.24 9.14 4.69
N VAL A 587 7.19 9.98 3.67
CA VAL A 587 6.84 9.58 2.31
C VAL A 587 8.11 9.23 1.56
N CYS A 588 8.11 8.14 0.81
CA CYS A 588 9.31 7.53 0.23
C CYS A 588 9.01 6.95 -1.15
N GLY A 589 10.02 6.65 -1.91
CA GLY A 589 9.91 6.02 -3.22
C GLY A 589 10.18 6.98 -4.39
N PRO A 590 10.17 6.46 -5.61
CA PRO A 590 10.07 5.05 -5.95
C PRO A 590 11.42 4.32 -5.83
N LEU A 591 11.39 2.99 -5.66
CA LEU A 591 12.59 2.17 -5.86
C LEU A 591 12.98 2.10 -7.33
N GLY A 592 12.01 2.10 -8.22
CA GLY A 592 12.23 1.96 -9.65
C GLY A 592 10.97 2.16 -10.49
N ALA A 593 10.22 3.22 -10.24
CA ALA A 593 9.10 3.62 -11.10
C ALA A 593 9.32 5.00 -11.69
N THR A 594 8.65 5.32 -12.80
CA THR A 594 8.67 6.67 -13.37
C THR A 594 8.00 7.63 -12.42
N GLY A 595 8.68 8.73 -12.08
CA GLY A 595 8.07 9.70 -11.26
C GLY A 595 8.91 10.57 -10.38
N PRO A 596 10.24 10.41 -10.19
CA PRO A 596 11.02 11.57 -9.86
C PRO A 596 10.96 12.55 -11.02
N ASP A 597 10.31 13.68 -10.81
CA ASP A 597 9.89 14.56 -11.92
C ASP A 597 11.00 15.46 -12.48
N LEU A 598 12.23 15.36 -12.00
CA LEU A 598 13.37 16.23 -12.35
C LEU A 598 13.08 17.74 -12.19
N ILE A 599 12.22 18.07 -11.25
CA ILE A 599 11.76 19.44 -11.01
C ILE A 599 12.91 20.38 -10.66
N SER A 600 13.88 19.87 -9.92
CA SER A 600 15.04 20.65 -9.45
C SER A 600 16.32 20.36 -10.21
N ASN A 601 16.30 19.38 -11.11
CA ASN A 601 17.49 18.89 -11.83
C ASN A 601 18.67 18.64 -10.88
N HIS A 602 18.40 18.07 -9.71
CA HIS A 602 19.36 17.77 -8.63
C HIS A 602 20.12 18.98 -8.08
N SER A 603 19.73 20.19 -8.44
CA SER A 603 20.35 21.41 -7.95
C SER A 603 19.92 21.71 -6.53
N PHE A 604 20.83 21.70 -5.56
CA PHE A 604 20.54 22.05 -4.17
C PHE A 604 19.78 23.37 -4.04
N SER A 605 20.15 24.40 -4.80
CA SER A 605 19.46 25.69 -4.76
C SER A 605 18.03 25.62 -5.25
N LEU A 606 17.74 24.79 -6.24
CA LEU A 606 16.38 24.57 -6.75
C LEU A 606 15.57 23.69 -5.80
N VAL A 607 16.13 22.60 -5.26
CA VAL A 607 15.48 21.80 -4.20
C VAL A 607 15.12 22.68 -3.02
N LYS A 608 16.06 23.53 -2.55
CA LYS A 608 15.80 24.47 -1.45
C LYS A 608 14.68 25.44 -1.78
N LYS A 609 14.73 26.07 -2.96
CA LYS A 609 13.69 27.02 -3.39
C LYS A 609 12.31 26.35 -3.46
N LEU A 610 12.24 25.12 -3.96
CA LEU A 610 11.01 24.36 -4.05
C LEU A 610 10.50 23.99 -2.65
N ALA A 611 11.34 23.40 -1.81
CA ALA A 611 10.99 23.05 -0.45
C ALA A 611 10.52 24.26 0.38
N ASP A 612 11.23 25.39 0.29
CA ASP A 612 10.83 26.64 0.95
C ASP A 612 9.47 27.14 0.45
N SER A 613 9.22 27.05 -0.88
CA SER A 613 7.96 27.49 -1.48
C SER A 613 6.79 26.66 -1.00
N ILE A 614 6.95 25.32 -1.00
CA ILE A 614 5.92 24.39 -0.54
C ILE A 614 5.66 24.59 0.96
N ALA A 615 6.70 24.58 1.79
CA ALA A 615 6.56 24.73 3.23
C ALA A 615 5.92 26.08 3.60
N ASN A 616 6.27 27.17 2.92
CA ASN A 616 5.64 28.47 3.15
C ASN A 616 4.17 28.49 2.75
N ALA A 617 3.80 27.83 1.64
CA ALA A 617 2.40 27.71 1.23
C ALA A 617 1.59 26.91 2.25
N GLN A 618 2.14 25.79 2.72
CA GLN A 618 1.49 24.94 3.73
C GLN A 618 1.35 25.68 5.07
N LEU A 619 2.38 26.36 5.54
CA LEU A 619 2.30 27.18 6.75
C LEU A 619 1.27 28.29 6.64
N ALA A 620 1.18 28.98 5.50
CA ALA A 620 0.17 30.00 5.26
C ALA A 620 -1.25 29.45 5.29
N ALA A 621 -1.42 28.18 4.89
CA ALA A 621 -2.68 27.45 4.92
C ALA A 621 -2.95 26.74 6.25
N ASN A 622 -2.02 26.76 7.20
CA ASN A 622 -2.03 26.00 8.45
C ASN A 622 -2.15 24.49 8.21
N LEU A 623 -1.41 23.99 7.22
CA LEU A 623 -1.27 22.57 6.88
C LEU A 623 0.15 22.09 7.23
N GLU A 624 0.42 20.81 7.04
CA GLU A 624 1.72 20.20 7.32
C GLU A 624 2.81 20.79 6.43
N PRO A 625 3.79 21.51 6.95
CA PRO A 625 4.95 21.90 6.16
C PRO A 625 5.92 20.74 6.00
N ILE A 626 6.64 20.68 4.88
CA ILE A 626 7.82 19.82 4.76
C ILE A 626 8.80 20.20 5.87
N GLY A 627 9.31 19.21 6.58
CA GLY A 627 10.24 19.34 7.68
C GLY A 627 9.65 19.01 9.04
N LEU A 628 10.52 18.99 10.04
CA LEU A 628 10.21 18.68 11.43
C LEU A 628 10.56 19.86 12.33
N ALA A 629 10.13 21.05 11.94
CA ALA A 629 10.48 22.29 12.65
C ALA A 629 9.90 22.33 14.06
N GLY A 630 10.79 22.27 15.05
CA GLY A 630 10.39 22.24 16.46
C GLY A 630 9.88 20.87 16.94
N TYR A 631 10.09 19.82 16.17
CA TYR A 631 9.75 18.46 16.62
C TYR A 631 10.59 18.09 17.86
N PRO A 632 9.94 17.65 18.95
CA PRO A 632 10.64 17.36 20.18
C PRO A 632 11.67 16.23 20.02
N GLY A 633 12.89 16.45 20.49
CA GLY A 633 13.94 15.43 20.41
C GLY A 633 14.67 15.32 19.08
N LEU A 634 14.30 16.13 18.07
CA LEU A 634 15.00 16.17 16.80
C LEU A 634 16.43 16.71 16.96
N HIS A 635 17.40 16.01 16.43
CA HIS A 635 18.81 16.43 16.42
C HIS A 635 19.61 15.77 15.28
N GLN A 636 20.83 16.22 15.06
CA GLN A 636 21.75 15.71 14.06
C GLN A 636 21.16 15.62 12.65
N VAL A 637 20.43 16.66 12.25
CA VAL A 637 19.91 16.78 10.90
C VAL A 637 21.05 17.07 9.93
N ARG A 638 21.14 16.30 8.86
CA ARG A 638 22.18 16.46 7.83
C ARG A 638 21.60 16.17 6.45
N ARG A 639 21.84 17.07 5.52
CA ARG A 639 21.77 16.75 4.10
C ARG A 639 23.17 16.33 3.65
N LEU A 640 23.29 15.11 3.17
CA LEU A 640 24.59 14.54 2.79
C LEU A 640 24.98 15.07 1.41
N GLY A 641 26.27 15.32 1.20
CA GLY A 641 26.77 15.94 -0.02
C GLY A 641 26.77 17.47 -0.03
N ASP A 642 26.22 18.13 1.01
CA ASP A 642 26.30 19.57 1.18
C ASP A 642 27.42 19.96 2.15
N PRO A 643 28.36 20.83 1.75
CA PRO A 643 29.45 21.30 2.61
C PRO A 643 28.99 22.17 3.79
N GLN A 644 27.76 22.69 3.75
CA GLN A 644 27.18 23.52 4.80
C GLN A 644 26.21 22.75 5.69
N ALA A 645 26.41 21.47 5.90
CA ALA A 645 25.52 20.58 6.66
C ALA A 645 25.35 21.00 8.13
N ASP A 646 24.89 22.21 8.36
CA ASP A 646 24.48 22.69 9.67
C ASP A 646 22.99 22.42 9.91
N ALA A 647 22.72 22.02 11.11
CA ALA A 647 21.57 21.33 11.64
C ALA A 647 20.21 22.02 11.54
N LEU A 648 19.97 23.01 10.73
CA LEU A 648 18.72 23.79 10.77
C LEU A 648 18.26 24.38 9.43
N ARG A 649 18.60 23.77 8.30
CA ARG A 649 18.14 24.24 6.99
C ARG A 649 16.84 23.56 6.56
N GLN A 650 15.90 23.53 7.47
CA GLN A 650 14.57 23.12 7.14
C GLN A 650 13.93 24.10 6.15
N PRO A 651 13.10 23.66 5.21
CA PRO A 651 12.66 22.28 4.99
C PRO A 651 13.57 21.43 4.09
N VAL A 652 14.58 21.99 3.45
CA VAL A 652 15.37 21.33 2.40
C VAL A 652 16.04 20.03 2.86
N ASP A 653 16.39 19.93 4.14
CA ASP A 653 17.04 18.74 4.70
C ASP A 653 16.08 17.53 4.88
N PHE A 654 14.79 17.71 4.55
CA PHE A 654 13.74 16.71 4.64
C PHE A 654 13.03 16.45 3.31
N TYR A 655 13.66 16.80 2.19
CA TYR A 655 13.03 16.74 0.89
C TYR A 655 13.98 16.32 -0.22
N SER A 656 13.59 15.33 -1.01
CA SER A 656 14.31 14.89 -2.21
C SER A 656 13.30 14.52 -3.31
N PRO A 657 13.00 15.44 -4.23
CA PRO A 657 11.94 15.26 -5.23
C PRO A 657 12.39 14.46 -6.45
N ASP A 658 13.69 14.43 -6.76
CA ASP A 658 14.21 13.99 -8.05
C ASP A 658 15.05 12.71 -7.97
N THR A 659 14.88 11.90 -6.93
CA THR A 659 15.67 10.68 -6.75
C THR A 659 14.77 9.45 -6.67
N PHE A 660 15.23 8.35 -7.23
CA PHE A 660 14.79 7.02 -6.79
C PHE A 660 15.35 6.80 -5.39
N ASN A 661 14.54 6.37 -4.44
CA ASN A 661 14.97 6.40 -3.05
C ASN A 661 14.30 5.34 -2.16
N TYR A 662 14.93 5.08 -1.02
CA TYR A 662 14.38 4.34 0.11
C TYR A 662 14.92 4.91 1.42
N ASN A 663 14.21 4.67 2.52
CA ASN A 663 14.64 5.10 3.84
C ASN A 663 15.06 3.91 4.70
N VAL A 664 16.20 4.05 5.39
CA VAL A 664 16.68 3.14 6.43
C VAL A 664 16.34 3.74 7.79
N LEU A 665 15.74 2.93 8.64
CA LEU A 665 15.33 3.29 9.99
C LEU A 665 16.09 2.41 11.00
N ASP A 666 16.83 3.09 11.89
CA ASP A 666 17.59 2.45 12.96
C ASP A 666 17.00 2.81 14.32
N VAL A 667 16.38 1.85 14.98
CA VAL A 667 16.00 1.97 16.38
C VAL A 667 17.13 1.43 17.24
N GLY A 668 17.80 2.32 17.95
CA GLY A 668 18.95 1.97 18.78
C GLY A 668 18.58 1.15 20.01
N ASN A 669 19.61 0.63 20.68
CA ASN A 669 19.45 -0.15 21.91
C ASN A 669 18.58 0.56 22.96
N GLY A 670 17.61 -0.15 23.51
CA GLY A 670 16.67 0.38 24.50
C GLY A 670 15.64 1.35 23.91
N GLY A 671 15.46 1.38 22.58
CA GLY A 671 14.45 2.19 21.90
C GLY A 671 14.59 3.71 22.06
N LYS A 672 15.71 4.21 22.56
CA LYS A 672 15.87 5.62 22.94
C LYS A 672 15.93 6.57 21.75
N THR A 673 16.44 6.10 20.64
CA THR A 673 16.72 6.93 19.45
C THR A 673 16.25 6.23 18.20
N LEU A 674 15.58 6.96 17.34
CA LEU A 674 15.35 6.60 15.95
C LEU A 674 16.31 7.43 15.08
N THR A 675 17.08 6.76 14.23
CA THR A 675 17.83 7.39 13.15
C THR A 675 17.17 7.06 11.83
N VAL A 676 16.90 8.04 11.02
CA VAL A 676 16.39 7.88 9.65
C VAL A 676 17.48 8.34 8.70
N THR A 677 17.79 7.52 7.71
CA THR A 677 18.73 7.88 6.62
C THR A 677 18.09 7.55 5.29
N SER A 678 17.91 8.55 4.46
CA SER A 678 17.44 8.39 3.09
C SER A 678 18.62 8.08 2.16
N TYR A 679 18.44 7.08 1.32
CA TYR A 679 19.38 6.68 0.27
C TYR A 679 18.70 6.77 -1.09
N GLY A 680 19.44 7.11 -2.14
CA GLY A 680 18.88 7.18 -3.47
C GLY A 680 19.90 7.24 -4.59
N ILE A 681 19.38 7.14 -5.79
CA ILE A 681 20.08 7.36 -7.06
C ILE A 681 19.40 8.50 -7.80
N ASN A 682 20.17 9.39 -8.37
CA ASN A 682 19.64 10.48 -9.18
C ASN A 682 18.87 9.93 -10.39
N SER A 683 17.76 10.59 -10.71
CA SER A 683 17.05 10.37 -11.97
C SER A 683 17.62 11.24 -13.10
N THR A 684 17.37 10.83 -14.32
CA THR A 684 17.67 11.60 -15.54
C THR A 684 16.64 11.33 -16.61
N VAL A 685 16.55 12.19 -17.62
CA VAL A 685 15.70 11.92 -18.78
C VAL A 685 16.53 11.33 -19.91
N GLN A 686 16.18 10.12 -20.33
CA GLN A 686 16.71 9.47 -21.52
C GLN A 686 15.60 9.13 -22.48
N ASN A 687 15.74 9.53 -23.72
CA ASN A 687 14.77 9.27 -24.79
C ASN A 687 13.31 9.67 -24.44
N GLY A 688 13.15 10.67 -23.57
CA GLY A 688 11.83 11.16 -23.13
C GLY A 688 11.24 10.44 -21.92
N PHE A 689 12.01 9.53 -21.30
CA PHE A 689 11.60 8.82 -20.07
C PHE A 689 12.51 9.20 -18.90
N VAL A 690 11.94 9.23 -17.70
CA VAL A 690 12.69 9.40 -16.46
C VAL A 690 13.23 8.04 -16.05
N GLU A 691 14.55 7.94 -15.89
CA GLU A 691 15.28 6.71 -15.58
C GLU A 691 16.38 6.98 -14.57
N TYR A 692 17.04 5.91 -14.06
CA TYR A 692 18.27 6.07 -13.31
C TYR A 692 19.33 6.82 -14.14
N ASP A 693 20.08 7.68 -13.47
CA ASP A 693 21.24 8.30 -14.10
C ASP A 693 22.30 7.23 -14.41
N PRO A 694 22.60 6.91 -15.67
CA PRO A 694 23.54 5.84 -16.02
C PRO A 694 24.98 6.18 -15.70
N VAL A 695 25.29 7.46 -15.49
CA VAL A 695 26.65 7.94 -15.16
C VAL A 695 26.85 7.95 -13.66
N ASN A 696 25.80 8.29 -12.89
CA ASN A 696 25.84 8.38 -11.43
C ASN A 696 24.81 7.42 -10.83
N ASN A 697 24.84 6.15 -11.22
CA ASN A 697 23.94 5.10 -10.76
C ASN A 697 24.36 4.45 -9.43
N ALA A 698 25.38 4.99 -8.77
CA ALA A 698 25.75 4.57 -7.44
C ALA A 698 24.82 5.19 -6.41
N GLU A 699 24.37 4.37 -5.47
CA GLU A 699 23.60 4.82 -4.32
C GLU A 699 24.39 5.85 -3.51
N GLN A 700 23.71 6.88 -3.10
CA GLN A 700 24.23 7.91 -2.21
C GLN A 700 23.27 8.16 -1.05
N ALA A 701 23.80 8.53 0.11
CA ALA A 701 22.98 9.04 1.19
C ALA A 701 22.50 10.44 0.83
N LEU A 702 21.21 10.72 1.00
CA LEU A 702 20.59 12.01 0.64
C LEU A 702 20.52 12.94 1.84
N PHE A 703 19.95 12.45 2.93
CA PHE A 703 19.87 13.15 4.20
C PHE A 703 19.75 12.17 5.36
N SER A 704 20.01 12.64 6.57
CA SER A 704 19.82 11.85 7.79
C SER A 704 19.44 12.74 8.95
N PHE A 705 18.65 12.21 9.88
CA PHE A 705 18.31 12.88 11.13
C PHE A 705 18.09 11.87 12.26
N LYS A 706 18.11 12.36 13.50
CA LYS A 706 17.82 11.55 14.69
C LYS A 706 16.73 12.18 15.52
N ILE A 707 15.92 11.32 16.12
CA ILE A 707 14.87 11.71 17.06
C ILE A 707 15.06 10.92 18.35
N GLN A 708 15.06 11.64 19.48
CA GLN A 708 14.91 11.04 20.80
C GLN A 708 13.43 10.70 21.02
N ARG A 709 13.17 9.51 21.54
CA ARG A 709 11.80 9.12 21.89
C ARG A 709 11.18 10.09 22.90
N HIS A 710 9.87 10.14 22.93
CA HIS A 710 9.14 10.67 24.08
C HIS A 710 9.54 9.88 25.34
N PRO A 711 9.86 10.54 26.48
CA PRO A 711 10.27 9.90 27.72
C PRO A 711 9.29 8.86 28.24
#